data_2c07bedaac18b83b92969688f069411c
#
_entry.id   2c07bedaac18b83b92969688f069411c
#
_cell.length_a   1.000
_cell.length_b   1.000
_cell.length_c   1.000
_cell.angle_alpha   90.00
_cell.angle_beta   90.00
_cell.angle_gamma   90.00
#
_symmetry.space_group_name_H-M   'P 1'
#
loop_
_entity.id
_entity.type
_entity.pdbx_description
1 polymer ?
#
loop_
_entity_poly.entity_id
_entity_poly.type
_entity_poly.pdbx_seq_one_letter_code
_entity_poly.pdbx_strand_id
1 'polypeptide(L)'
;MKIYNLGELPESLYTEVGGKAKGLDLLSRQGFTVPAGFVITDIDSLDEEAVLTAFDALGEELVSVRSSASNEDQSGSSNAGQYETCLFVDRVHLLESVQKCIASLDAARVKDYAKHFGLQDGRMNVVVQTMIDSEKAGVLFTASPSNGSAILIEAVSGQGENLVSGKVSAHRYEISRKYYRAISDDLLSEEEVRLLYETGKKIRAVFNVDMDLEWAIAGGKLYLLQMRPITTEIIDIEEFDRDDDISGHLFTKRNVGEMMPGAVTPLTLSTSAKAIDYGMRYMLALAGVYKSAHDETPLRLISSISGHLFFDMNLLYAMHAKVGIANPQSMNLSIMGEYHDYPPVSVPYSNGVVRVINSVKFLKYVFSGHAAMGKLDRLIPRIAFSGDSFRDLYASIDRNLALLDESLIYHYASSAYSGSATSTLYMMLDKYFPDKSKYQSFLSGLLSNIPGIESADILKRLQELAREIKSIEPRAASLKADELLSFIGKHPSVSEKYQDFLRVHGHRCIKEAELRNKPWREDEIPLMNYLSSIIGSPMNLTEKEERIDYRKKFSFVKNPFLKAASIIYAKKARQAVVDREYTKSRLIEIIDLFKTQYARLAALLVAAGLLPDADLIYFFTHDEIGRLIDGDASLVPLAVRRRKANAIQEELSFDDTYLGKPVADVFDVEPADGEITGVPVSNGRCEGIVRIVNSAEDANDLRKGEIMVARFTDIGWTPYYSIVNGLVTEIGSSLSHGAVVAREYGLPTIVNVKGATKVLKNGDHIVMDASRGLITKVA
;
A
#
# COMPACT_ATOMS: atom_id res chain seq x y z
N MET A 1 -18.81 6.87 -53.34
CA MET A 1 -17.94 7.63 -52.42
C MET A 1 -18.75 8.67 -51.65
N LYS A 2 -18.45 8.90 -50.40
CA LYS A 2 -19.02 10.00 -49.60
C LYS A 2 -17.91 10.70 -48.82
N ILE A 3 -18.05 11.99 -48.57
CA ILE A 3 -17.11 12.81 -47.81
C ILE A 3 -17.85 13.42 -46.61
N TYR A 4 -17.25 13.33 -45.43
CA TYR A 4 -17.78 13.90 -44.20
C TYR A 4 -16.70 14.72 -43.49
N ASN A 5 -17.04 15.90 -43.03
CA ASN A 5 -16.13 16.69 -42.19
C ASN A 5 -15.92 16.00 -40.82
N LEU A 6 -14.75 16.17 -40.26
CA LEU A 6 -14.49 15.71 -38.89
C LEU A 6 -15.41 16.46 -37.89
N GLY A 7 -16.09 15.72 -37.03
CA GLY A 7 -17.12 16.22 -36.11
C GLY A 7 -18.56 16.05 -36.67
N GLU A 8 -18.72 15.63 -37.92
CA GLU A 8 -20.01 15.48 -38.57
C GLU A 8 -20.28 14.04 -39.08
N LEU A 9 -19.40 13.06 -38.79
CA LEU A 9 -19.62 11.67 -39.20
C LEU A 9 -20.90 11.11 -38.60
N PRO A 10 -21.79 10.44 -39.37
CA PRO A 10 -22.90 9.71 -38.80
C PRO A 10 -22.41 8.58 -37.88
N GLU A 11 -22.96 8.48 -36.65
CA GLU A 11 -22.58 7.46 -35.68
C GLU A 11 -22.75 6.03 -36.21
N SER A 12 -23.72 5.81 -37.11
CA SER A 12 -23.94 4.53 -37.78
C SER A 12 -22.74 4.05 -38.59
N LEU A 13 -21.82 4.94 -38.97
CA LEU A 13 -20.60 4.60 -39.71
C LEU A 13 -19.40 4.27 -38.82
N TYR A 14 -19.49 4.44 -37.50
CA TYR A 14 -18.35 4.24 -36.59
C TYR A 14 -17.76 2.81 -36.59
N THR A 15 -18.54 1.82 -37.01
CA THR A 15 -18.05 0.45 -37.20
C THR A 15 -17.36 0.21 -38.52
N GLU A 16 -17.51 1.14 -39.48
CA GLU A 16 -17.03 1.00 -40.88
C GLU A 16 -15.84 1.92 -41.20
N VAL A 17 -15.74 3.09 -40.54
CA VAL A 17 -14.75 4.13 -40.89
C VAL A 17 -13.34 3.90 -40.34
N GLY A 18 -13.15 2.91 -39.44
CA GLY A 18 -11.88 2.63 -38.78
C GLY A 18 -11.57 3.54 -37.59
N GLY A 19 -10.62 3.10 -36.78
CA GLY A 19 -10.31 3.73 -35.49
C GLY A 19 -9.81 5.16 -35.61
N LYS A 20 -8.96 5.48 -36.60
CA LYS A 20 -8.41 6.82 -36.76
C LYS A 20 -9.51 7.86 -37.07
N ALA A 21 -10.38 7.57 -38.05
CA ALA A 21 -11.48 8.48 -38.43
C ALA A 21 -12.46 8.64 -37.24
N LYS A 22 -12.87 7.54 -36.61
CA LYS A 22 -13.75 7.55 -35.45
C LYS A 22 -13.17 8.34 -34.30
N GLY A 23 -11.89 8.10 -33.93
CA GLY A 23 -11.23 8.77 -32.81
C GLY A 23 -11.16 10.28 -33.01
N LEU A 24 -10.82 10.74 -34.21
CA LEU A 24 -10.76 12.17 -34.54
C LEU A 24 -12.14 12.84 -34.52
N ASP A 25 -13.17 12.16 -35.05
CA ASP A 25 -14.54 12.67 -35.05
C ASP A 25 -15.07 12.82 -33.62
N LEU A 26 -14.83 11.81 -32.76
CA LEU A 26 -15.21 11.85 -31.35
C LEU A 26 -14.50 12.98 -30.58
N LEU A 27 -13.19 13.17 -30.79
CA LEU A 27 -12.44 14.28 -30.19
C LEU A 27 -13.01 15.63 -30.60
N SER A 28 -13.29 15.81 -31.93
CA SER A 28 -13.85 17.05 -32.46
C SER A 28 -15.21 17.36 -31.83
N ARG A 29 -16.13 16.37 -31.75
CA ARG A 29 -17.46 16.52 -31.10
C ARG A 29 -17.39 16.88 -29.63
N GLN A 30 -16.36 16.41 -28.91
CA GLN A 30 -16.17 16.74 -27.50
C GLN A 30 -15.42 18.06 -27.28
N GLY A 31 -15.17 18.83 -28.35
CA GLY A 31 -14.58 20.17 -28.31
C GLY A 31 -13.07 20.16 -28.03
N PHE A 32 -12.37 19.05 -28.25
CA PHE A 32 -10.92 19.04 -28.31
C PHE A 32 -10.40 19.64 -29.60
N THR A 33 -9.23 20.25 -29.56
CA THR A 33 -8.58 20.80 -30.74
C THR A 33 -8.02 19.68 -31.62
N VAL A 34 -8.67 19.47 -32.76
CA VAL A 34 -8.25 18.55 -33.84
C VAL A 34 -7.97 19.38 -35.09
N PRO A 35 -6.94 19.04 -35.88
CA PRO A 35 -6.77 19.72 -37.19
C PRO A 35 -8.02 19.56 -38.04
N ALA A 36 -8.43 20.62 -38.77
CA ALA A 36 -9.56 20.55 -39.70
C ALA A 36 -9.31 19.45 -40.74
N GLY A 37 -10.37 18.77 -41.14
CA GLY A 37 -10.23 17.67 -42.09
C GLY A 37 -11.54 17.00 -42.44
N PHE A 38 -11.46 16.02 -43.33
CA PHE A 38 -12.59 15.23 -43.77
C PHE A 38 -12.23 13.74 -43.93
N VAL A 39 -13.23 12.91 -43.93
CA VAL A 39 -13.12 11.45 -44.11
C VAL A 39 -13.77 11.06 -45.43
N ILE A 40 -13.06 10.30 -46.26
CA ILE A 40 -13.55 9.71 -47.50
C ILE A 40 -13.97 8.27 -47.19
N THR A 41 -15.25 7.96 -47.49
CA THR A 41 -15.85 6.63 -47.26
C THR A 41 -16.45 6.09 -48.55
N ASP A 42 -16.79 4.79 -48.59
CA ASP A 42 -17.39 4.12 -49.77
C ASP A 42 -16.53 4.31 -51.06
N ILE A 43 -15.24 3.92 -50.98
CA ILE A 43 -14.18 4.27 -51.97
C ILE A 43 -14.17 3.35 -53.20
N ASP A 44 -15.20 2.56 -53.47
CA ASP A 44 -15.25 1.67 -54.66
C ASP A 44 -15.07 2.41 -56.00
N SER A 45 -15.38 3.71 -56.02
CA SER A 45 -15.08 4.61 -57.15
C SER A 45 -14.68 5.98 -56.57
N LEU A 46 -13.45 6.42 -56.83
CA LEU A 46 -12.95 7.73 -56.39
C LEU A 46 -13.53 8.84 -57.27
N ASP A 47 -14.25 9.79 -56.65
CA ASP A 47 -14.69 11.03 -57.28
C ASP A 47 -13.62 12.11 -57.06
N GLU A 48 -12.73 12.26 -58.01
CA GLU A 48 -11.56 13.15 -57.92
C GLU A 48 -11.95 14.61 -57.73
N GLU A 49 -13.02 15.06 -58.39
CA GLU A 49 -13.49 16.46 -58.31
C GLU A 49 -14.04 16.76 -56.89
N ALA A 50 -14.80 15.82 -56.34
CA ALA A 50 -15.32 15.96 -54.99
C ALA A 50 -14.19 16.02 -53.93
N VAL A 51 -13.12 15.20 -54.08
CA VAL A 51 -11.96 15.22 -53.14
C VAL A 51 -11.21 16.55 -53.27
N LEU A 52 -10.96 17.03 -54.46
CA LEU A 52 -10.27 18.33 -54.67
C LEU A 52 -11.13 19.50 -54.15
N THR A 53 -12.44 19.45 -54.33
CA THR A 53 -13.36 20.46 -53.81
C THR A 53 -13.35 20.48 -52.26
N ALA A 54 -13.33 19.31 -51.61
CA ALA A 54 -13.22 19.21 -50.15
C ALA A 54 -11.86 19.72 -49.61
N PHE A 55 -10.78 19.46 -50.35
CA PHE A 55 -9.47 20.04 -50.06
C PHE A 55 -9.47 21.56 -50.14
N ASP A 56 -9.97 22.12 -51.25
CA ASP A 56 -10.05 23.56 -51.46
C ASP A 56 -10.90 24.25 -50.38
N ALA A 57 -11.91 23.57 -49.87
CA ALA A 57 -12.75 24.06 -48.76
C ALA A 57 -12.04 24.13 -47.41
N LEU A 58 -10.96 23.38 -47.19
CA LEU A 58 -10.14 23.49 -45.99
C LEU A 58 -9.37 24.82 -45.94
N GLY A 59 -9.05 25.42 -47.10
CA GLY A 59 -8.32 26.67 -47.19
C GLY A 59 -6.83 26.57 -46.82
N GLU A 60 -6.26 25.38 -46.85
CA GLU A 60 -4.89 25.07 -46.44
C GLU A 60 -4.03 24.60 -47.62
N GLU A 61 -2.72 24.89 -47.59
CA GLU A 61 -1.83 24.51 -48.69
C GLU A 61 -1.35 23.05 -48.58
N LEU A 62 -1.24 22.52 -47.37
CA LEU A 62 -0.70 21.19 -47.07
C LEU A 62 -1.62 20.40 -46.15
N VAL A 63 -1.74 19.12 -46.47
CA VAL A 63 -2.51 18.16 -45.66
C VAL A 63 -1.70 16.91 -45.33
N SER A 64 -2.13 16.18 -44.34
CA SER A 64 -1.77 14.78 -44.11
C SER A 64 -2.90 13.89 -44.69
N VAL A 65 -2.52 12.79 -45.36
CA VAL A 65 -3.43 11.79 -45.89
C VAL A 65 -3.17 10.48 -45.20
N ARG A 66 -4.14 9.95 -44.46
CA ARG A 66 -3.98 8.80 -43.55
C ARG A 66 -5.02 7.72 -43.86
N SER A 67 -4.56 6.48 -43.93
CA SER A 67 -5.45 5.31 -44.02
C SER A 67 -6.21 5.10 -42.72
N SER A 68 -7.47 4.70 -42.81
CA SER A 68 -8.33 4.32 -41.68
C SER A 68 -9.14 3.07 -42.04
N ALA A 69 -8.59 1.89 -41.71
CA ALA A 69 -9.21 0.61 -42.03
C ALA A 69 -10.14 0.13 -40.90
N SER A 70 -11.29 -0.43 -41.26
CA SER A 70 -12.31 -0.89 -40.30
C SER A 70 -11.85 -2.04 -39.40
N ASN A 71 -10.77 -2.72 -39.78
CA ASN A 71 -10.15 -3.82 -38.99
C ASN A 71 -8.86 -3.42 -38.27
N GLU A 72 -8.52 -2.12 -38.23
CA GLU A 72 -7.25 -1.63 -37.62
C GLU A 72 -7.21 -1.79 -36.10
N ASP A 73 -8.34 -1.53 -35.42
CA ASP A 73 -8.42 -1.53 -33.94
C ASP A 73 -9.45 -2.56 -33.41
N GLN A 74 -9.35 -3.81 -33.84
CA GLN A 74 -10.19 -4.88 -33.29
C GLN A 74 -9.64 -5.42 -31.97
N SER A 75 -10.53 -5.85 -31.06
CA SER A 75 -10.17 -6.37 -29.74
C SER A 75 -9.16 -7.53 -29.83
N GLY A 76 -7.94 -7.29 -29.36
CA GLY A 76 -6.88 -8.31 -29.28
C GLY A 76 -5.75 -8.18 -30.30
N SER A 77 -5.80 -7.24 -31.26
CA SER A 77 -4.71 -6.96 -32.19
C SER A 77 -4.60 -5.46 -32.50
N SER A 78 -3.39 -4.94 -32.50
CA SER A 78 -3.09 -3.58 -32.92
C SER A 78 -2.32 -3.62 -34.24
N ASN A 79 -2.94 -3.16 -35.32
CA ASN A 79 -2.31 -3.05 -36.65
C ASN A 79 -1.49 -1.75 -36.78
N ALA A 80 -0.93 -1.24 -35.68
CA ALA A 80 -0.16 0.00 -35.68
C ALA A 80 0.99 -0.04 -36.70
N GLY A 81 1.06 0.97 -37.56
CA GLY A 81 2.13 1.12 -38.56
C GLY A 81 2.04 0.18 -39.77
N GLN A 82 0.96 -0.57 -39.94
CA GLN A 82 0.80 -1.47 -41.11
C GLN A 82 0.32 -0.75 -42.36
N TYR A 83 -0.40 0.37 -42.20
CA TYR A 83 -1.02 1.13 -43.27
C TYR A 83 -0.26 2.43 -43.58
N GLU A 84 -0.48 2.98 -44.77
CA GLU A 84 0.25 4.16 -45.27
C GLU A 84 -0.27 5.47 -44.65
N THR A 85 0.67 6.40 -44.44
CA THR A 85 0.42 7.81 -44.10
C THR A 85 1.31 8.69 -44.96
N CYS A 86 0.75 9.67 -45.64
CA CYS A 86 1.47 10.67 -46.44
C CYS A 86 1.36 12.03 -45.73
N LEU A 87 2.51 12.65 -45.43
CA LEU A 87 2.59 13.98 -44.81
C LEU A 87 3.01 15.03 -45.81
N PHE A 88 2.72 16.30 -45.53
CA PHE A 88 3.06 17.46 -46.37
C PHE A 88 2.56 17.31 -47.80
N VAL A 89 1.34 16.82 -47.98
CA VAL A 89 0.71 16.60 -49.30
C VAL A 89 0.04 17.89 -49.76
N ASP A 90 0.49 18.39 -50.90
CA ASP A 90 -0.14 19.51 -51.57
C ASP A 90 -1.30 19.06 -52.48
N ARG A 91 -2.02 20.02 -53.04
CA ARG A 91 -3.15 19.78 -53.94
C ARG A 91 -2.82 18.89 -55.15
N VAL A 92 -1.60 19.01 -55.70
CA VAL A 92 -1.17 18.25 -56.88
C VAL A 92 -0.98 16.77 -56.58
N HIS A 93 -0.43 16.45 -55.40
CA HIS A 93 -0.13 15.08 -55.00
C HIS A 93 -1.26 14.43 -54.17
N LEU A 94 -2.37 15.16 -53.91
CA LEU A 94 -3.47 14.69 -53.05
C LEU A 94 -4.07 13.38 -53.54
N LEU A 95 -4.49 13.33 -54.78
CA LEU A 95 -5.15 12.15 -55.38
C LEU A 95 -4.23 10.92 -55.39
N GLU A 96 -2.95 11.11 -55.71
CA GLU A 96 -1.95 10.04 -55.63
C GLU A 96 -1.80 9.51 -54.24
N SER A 97 -1.76 10.38 -53.22
CA SER A 97 -1.64 10.02 -51.80
C SER A 97 -2.88 9.29 -51.30
N VAL A 98 -4.09 9.71 -51.72
CA VAL A 98 -5.34 9.02 -51.43
C VAL A 98 -5.31 7.60 -52.01
N GLN A 99 -4.91 7.47 -53.30
CA GLN A 99 -4.78 6.15 -53.94
C GLN A 99 -3.76 5.25 -53.26
N LYS A 100 -2.61 5.78 -52.80
CA LYS A 100 -1.59 5.01 -52.00
C LYS A 100 -2.20 4.50 -50.68
N CYS A 101 -2.94 5.33 -49.97
CA CYS A 101 -3.63 4.91 -48.77
C CYS A 101 -4.64 3.79 -49.03
N ILE A 102 -5.44 3.90 -50.12
CA ILE A 102 -6.39 2.85 -50.53
C ILE A 102 -5.66 1.55 -50.86
N ALA A 103 -4.61 1.61 -51.66
CA ALA A 103 -3.83 0.45 -52.09
C ALA A 103 -3.11 -0.25 -50.92
N SER A 104 -2.87 0.44 -49.84
CA SER A 104 -2.17 -0.14 -48.66
C SER A 104 -2.96 -1.28 -47.99
N LEU A 105 -4.28 -1.38 -48.18
CA LEU A 105 -5.10 -2.50 -47.72
C LEU A 105 -4.67 -3.84 -48.37
N ASP A 106 -4.26 -3.81 -49.61
CA ASP A 106 -3.88 -4.95 -50.42
C ASP A 106 -2.39 -5.38 -50.24
N ALA A 107 -1.63 -4.64 -49.44
CA ALA A 107 -0.24 -4.93 -49.22
C ALA A 107 -0.06 -6.34 -48.58
N ALA A 108 0.94 -7.09 -49.07
CA ALA A 108 1.19 -8.47 -48.65
C ALA A 108 1.35 -8.59 -47.09
N ARG A 109 2.02 -7.62 -46.49
CA ARG A 109 2.20 -7.54 -45.01
C ARG A 109 0.88 -7.47 -44.24
N VAL A 110 -0.12 -6.77 -44.78
CA VAL A 110 -1.46 -6.62 -44.16
C VAL A 110 -2.23 -7.93 -44.27
N LYS A 111 -2.18 -8.58 -45.45
CA LYS A 111 -2.84 -9.87 -45.70
C LYS A 111 -2.25 -11.00 -44.86
N ASP A 112 -0.92 -11.04 -44.72
CA ASP A 112 -0.24 -12.01 -43.85
C ASP A 112 -0.57 -11.82 -42.36
N TYR A 113 -0.66 -10.58 -41.90
CA TYR A 113 -1.07 -10.24 -40.55
C TYR A 113 -2.54 -10.61 -40.28
N ALA A 114 -3.44 -10.21 -41.15
CA ALA A 114 -4.89 -10.54 -41.05
C ALA A 114 -5.10 -12.06 -40.99
N LYS A 115 -4.38 -12.82 -41.82
CA LYS A 115 -4.43 -14.29 -41.84
C LYS A 115 -3.91 -14.91 -40.55
N HIS A 116 -2.82 -14.36 -39.93
CA HIS A 116 -2.25 -14.83 -38.70
C HIS A 116 -3.21 -14.65 -37.51
N PHE A 117 -3.95 -13.55 -37.46
CA PHE A 117 -4.89 -13.22 -36.38
C PHE A 117 -6.35 -13.57 -36.69
N GLY A 118 -6.66 -14.18 -37.83
CA GLY A 118 -8.01 -14.58 -38.19
C GLY A 118 -8.99 -13.39 -38.39
N LEU A 119 -8.46 -12.21 -38.79
CA LEU A 119 -9.26 -11.00 -39.00
C LEU A 119 -10.03 -11.09 -40.28
N GLN A 120 -11.26 -10.51 -40.33
CA GLN A 120 -12.07 -10.38 -41.51
C GLN A 120 -11.52 -9.31 -42.47
N ASP A 121 -11.88 -9.38 -43.75
CA ASP A 121 -11.52 -8.36 -44.74
C ASP A 121 -12.08 -6.99 -44.29
N GLY A 122 -11.19 -6.02 -44.16
CA GLY A 122 -11.51 -4.66 -43.72
C GLY A 122 -11.92 -3.78 -44.90
N ARG A 123 -12.70 -2.72 -44.64
CA ARG A 123 -12.92 -1.63 -45.61
C ARG A 123 -11.91 -0.52 -45.34
N MET A 124 -11.31 0.01 -46.40
CA MET A 124 -10.43 1.17 -46.32
C MET A 124 -11.26 2.46 -46.41
N ASN A 125 -10.93 3.38 -45.49
CA ASN A 125 -11.36 4.76 -45.54
C ASN A 125 -10.11 5.65 -45.46
N VAL A 126 -10.21 6.90 -45.89
CA VAL A 126 -9.05 7.81 -45.87
C VAL A 126 -9.43 9.08 -45.11
N VAL A 127 -8.56 9.46 -44.19
CA VAL A 127 -8.65 10.73 -43.47
C VAL A 127 -7.70 11.73 -44.11
N VAL A 128 -8.22 12.89 -44.47
CA VAL A 128 -7.44 14.03 -44.94
C VAL A 128 -7.56 15.15 -43.93
N GLN A 129 -6.42 15.61 -43.37
CA GLN A 129 -6.37 16.65 -42.34
C GLN A 129 -5.39 17.73 -42.69
N THR A 130 -5.64 18.98 -42.26
CA THR A 130 -4.65 20.07 -42.27
C THR A 130 -3.34 19.58 -41.68
N MET A 131 -2.23 19.81 -42.38
CA MET A 131 -0.91 19.46 -41.92
C MET A 131 -0.47 20.44 -40.83
N ILE A 132 -0.09 19.92 -39.69
CA ILE A 132 0.46 20.72 -38.59
C ILE A 132 1.98 20.71 -38.68
N ASP A 133 2.58 21.86 -38.93
CA ASP A 133 4.02 22.02 -38.85
C ASP A 133 4.42 22.18 -37.39
N SER A 134 4.64 21.05 -36.73
CA SER A 134 4.82 20.98 -35.28
C SER A 134 6.22 21.39 -34.84
N GLU A 135 6.30 22.26 -33.83
CA GLU A 135 7.52 22.55 -33.09
C GLU A 135 7.92 21.38 -32.18
N LYS A 136 6.90 20.74 -31.61
CA LYS A 136 7.01 19.59 -30.72
C LYS A 136 5.84 18.64 -30.98
N ALA A 137 6.11 17.36 -30.92
CA ALA A 137 5.08 16.33 -31.09
C ALA A 137 5.38 15.10 -30.22
N GLY A 138 4.40 14.23 -30.06
CA GLY A 138 4.61 13.03 -29.27
C GLY A 138 3.37 12.18 -29.07
N VAL A 139 3.47 11.32 -28.06
CA VAL A 139 2.39 10.42 -27.65
C VAL A 139 2.03 10.70 -26.19
N LEU A 140 0.75 10.58 -25.86
CA LEU A 140 0.24 10.69 -24.49
C LEU A 140 -0.61 9.45 -24.18
N PHE A 141 -0.20 8.69 -23.17
CA PHE A 141 -0.99 7.61 -22.62
C PHE A 141 -1.70 8.11 -21.36
N THR A 142 -3.02 8.02 -21.33
CA THR A 142 -3.80 8.39 -20.13
C THR A 142 -3.56 7.44 -18.94
N ALA A 143 -3.01 6.26 -19.25
CA ALA A 143 -2.41 5.35 -18.28
C ALA A 143 -1.15 4.74 -18.91
N SER A 144 0.01 4.89 -18.24
CA SER A 144 1.28 4.35 -18.71
C SER A 144 1.23 2.83 -18.83
N PRO A 145 1.65 2.24 -19.95
CA PRO A 145 1.73 0.79 -20.08
C PRO A 145 2.68 0.11 -19.06
N SER A 146 3.69 0.83 -18.58
CA SER A 146 4.64 0.36 -17.56
C SER A 146 4.18 0.61 -16.13
N ASN A 147 3.34 1.66 -15.94
CA ASN A 147 2.84 2.05 -14.63
C ASN A 147 1.43 2.63 -14.78
N GLY A 148 0.41 1.78 -14.66
CA GLY A 148 -0.98 2.17 -14.84
C GLY A 148 -1.48 3.31 -13.95
N SER A 149 -0.73 3.65 -12.90
CA SER A 149 -1.03 4.76 -11.99
C SER A 149 -0.58 6.12 -12.51
N ALA A 150 0.13 6.18 -13.63
CA ALA A 150 0.67 7.42 -14.19
C ALA A 150 0.12 7.72 -15.57
N ILE A 151 0.04 9.02 -15.91
CA ILE A 151 -0.02 9.51 -17.28
C ILE A 151 1.40 9.53 -17.82
N LEU A 152 1.62 8.95 -18.99
CA LEU A 152 2.91 8.99 -19.68
C LEU A 152 2.82 9.95 -20.87
N ILE A 153 3.74 10.91 -20.94
CA ILE A 153 3.94 11.80 -22.07
C ILE A 153 5.30 11.50 -22.66
N GLU A 154 5.36 11.15 -23.94
CA GLU A 154 6.59 11.03 -24.70
C GLU A 154 6.63 12.13 -25.74
N ALA A 155 7.74 12.84 -25.85
CA ALA A 155 7.87 14.04 -26.66
C ALA A 155 9.19 14.06 -27.46
N VAL A 156 9.12 14.64 -28.65
CA VAL A 156 10.26 14.93 -29.53
C VAL A 156 10.14 16.34 -30.11
N SER A 157 11.26 16.92 -30.54
CA SER A 157 11.28 18.16 -31.31
C SER A 157 10.83 17.90 -32.74
N GLY A 158 10.02 18.79 -33.29
CA GLY A 158 9.52 18.68 -34.67
C GLY A 158 8.39 17.68 -34.83
N GLN A 159 8.41 16.95 -35.94
CA GLN A 159 7.34 16.00 -36.32
C GLN A 159 7.42 14.68 -35.56
N GLY A 160 6.25 14.16 -35.12
CA GLY A 160 6.12 12.93 -34.33
C GLY A 160 6.40 11.62 -35.09
N GLU A 161 6.47 11.63 -36.42
CA GLU A 161 6.65 10.42 -37.24
C GLU A 161 7.92 9.63 -36.88
N ASN A 162 9.01 10.33 -36.57
CA ASN A 162 10.28 9.69 -36.18
C ASN A 162 10.19 8.99 -34.84
N LEU A 163 9.35 9.47 -33.91
CA LEU A 163 9.08 8.81 -32.63
C LEU A 163 8.25 7.53 -32.85
N VAL A 164 7.13 7.63 -33.56
CA VAL A 164 6.24 6.49 -33.80
C VAL A 164 6.94 5.39 -34.60
N SER A 165 7.87 5.75 -35.49
CA SER A 165 8.69 4.79 -36.23
C SER A 165 9.91 4.24 -35.46
N GLY A 166 10.12 4.67 -34.21
CA GLY A 166 11.24 4.21 -33.35
C GLY A 166 12.63 4.68 -33.79
N LYS A 167 12.73 5.74 -34.61
CA LYS A 167 14.01 6.25 -35.12
C LYS A 167 14.73 7.20 -34.16
N VAL A 168 14.01 7.75 -33.18
CA VAL A 168 14.53 8.68 -32.16
C VAL A 168 14.08 8.28 -30.77
N SER A 169 14.90 8.62 -29.76
CA SER A 169 14.52 8.47 -28.37
C SER A 169 13.69 9.66 -27.92
N ALA A 170 12.60 9.40 -27.21
CA ALA A 170 11.73 10.41 -26.68
C ALA A 170 12.23 10.98 -25.35
N HIS A 171 11.91 12.24 -25.07
CA HIS A 171 11.85 12.77 -23.71
C HIS A 171 10.59 12.19 -23.04
N ARG A 172 10.74 11.69 -21.81
CA ARG A 172 9.68 10.95 -21.13
C ARG A 172 9.29 11.61 -19.82
N TYR A 173 7.99 11.89 -19.66
CA TYR A 173 7.42 12.50 -18.46
C TYR A 173 6.34 11.55 -17.93
N GLU A 174 6.58 11.01 -16.74
CA GLU A 174 5.66 10.10 -16.07
C GLU A 174 5.10 10.79 -14.82
N ILE A 175 3.79 11.05 -14.79
CA ILE A 175 3.13 11.87 -13.78
C ILE A 175 1.99 11.08 -13.18
N SER A 176 1.94 10.95 -11.84
CA SER A 176 0.85 10.24 -11.17
C SER A 176 -0.51 10.81 -11.60
N ARG A 177 -1.47 9.92 -11.85
CA ARG A 177 -2.86 10.27 -12.17
C ARG A 177 -3.58 10.98 -11.01
N LYS A 178 -3.10 10.76 -9.78
CA LYS A 178 -3.64 11.34 -8.55
C LYS A 178 -3.02 12.69 -8.23
N TYR A 179 -1.70 12.84 -8.49
CA TYR A 179 -0.91 13.98 -8.05
C TYR A 179 -0.16 14.60 -9.22
N TYR A 180 -0.47 15.86 -9.55
CA TYR A 180 0.39 16.61 -10.46
C TYR A 180 1.67 17.01 -9.72
N ARG A 181 2.81 16.67 -10.31
CA ARG A 181 4.11 17.18 -9.91
C ARG A 181 4.68 17.99 -11.08
N ALA A 182 5.11 19.20 -10.80
CA ALA A 182 5.78 20.03 -11.79
C ALA A 182 7.04 19.30 -12.30
N ILE A 183 7.06 19.03 -13.59
CA ILE A 183 8.19 18.44 -14.31
C ILE A 183 8.39 19.26 -15.57
N SER A 184 9.63 19.59 -15.88
CA SER A 184 10.03 20.23 -17.12
C SER A 184 11.47 19.82 -17.44
N ASP A 185 11.82 19.91 -18.70
CA ASP A 185 13.18 19.75 -19.17
C ASP A 185 13.47 20.74 -20.32
N ASP A 186 14.54 20.49 -21.08
CA ASP A 186 14.93 21.35 -22.20
C ASP A 186 13.95 21.28 -23.39
N LEU A 187 13.04 20.28 -23.41
CA LEU A 187 12.08 20.12 -24.53
C LEU A 187 10.70 20.68 -24.17
N LEU A 188 10.08 20.24 -23.08
CA LEU A 188 8.74 20.71 -22.67
C LEU A 188 8.84 21.62 -21.44
N SER A 189 8.22 22.79 -21.52
CA SER A 189 8.01 23.66 -20.37
C SER A 189 7.00 23.05 -19.39
N GLU A 190 7.00 23.52 -18.13
CA GLU A 190 6.01 23.09 -17.14
C GLU A 190 4.58 23.35 -17.60
N GLU A 191 4.33 24.46 -18.29
CA GLU A 191 3.01 24.82 -18.77
C GLU A 191 2.53 23.85 -19.85
N GLU A 192 3.41 23.40 -20.74
CA GLU A 192 3.10 22.42 -21.79
C GLU A 192 2.87 21.02 -21.19
N VAL A 193 3.70 20.61 -20.25
CA VAL A 193 3.49 19.33 -19.52
C VAL A 193 2.16 19.35 -18.78
N ARG A 194 1.85 20.45 -18.09
CA ARG A 194 0.56 20.62 -17.40
C ARG A 194 -0.61 20.59 -18.36
N LEU A 195 -0.52 21.26 -19.52
CA LEU A 195 -1.56 21.26 -20.54
C LEU A 195 -1.84 19.82 -21.05
N LEU A 196 -0.79 19.06 -21.34
CA LEU A 196 -0.90 17.67 -21.77
C LEU A 196 -1.51 16.80 -20.67
N TYR A 197 -1.05 16.94 -19.42
CA TYR A 197 -1.58 16.22 -18.27
C TYR A 197 -3.08 16.47 -18.06
N GLU A 198 -3.51 17.73 -18.03
CA GLU A 198 -4.93 18.08 -17.86
C GLU A 198 -5.79 17.61 -19.06
N THR A 199 -5.22 17.64 -20.27
CA THR A 199 -5.87 17.10 -21.47
C THR A 199 -6.09 15.59 -21.34
N GLY A 200 -5.08 14.84 -20.90
CA GLY A 200 -5.20 13.41 -20.66
C GLY A 200 -6.26 13.07 -19.60
N LYS A 201 -6.29 13.80 -18.48
CA LYS A 201 -7.33 13.66 -17.45
C LYS A 201 -8.73 13.92 -17.99
N LYS A 202 -8.91 15.00 -18.76
CA LYS A 202 -10.19 15.35 -19.37
C LYS A 202 -10.67 14.27 -20.35
N ILE A 203 -9.77 13.75 -21.18
CA ILE A 203 -10.09 12.66 -22.13
C ILE A 203 -10.54 11.42 -21.36
N ARG A 204 -9.79 11.01 -20.34
CA ARG A 204 -10.15 9.86 -19.51
C ARG A 204 -11.52 10.03 -18.84
N ALA A 205 -11.82 11.23 -18.35
CA ALA A 205 -13.11 11.54 -17.74
C ALA A 205 -14.27 11.50 -18.74
N VAL A 206 -14.06 12.00 -19.98
CA VAL A 206 -15.08 12.04 -21.04
C VAL A 206 -15.37 10.64 -21.59
N PHE A 207 -14.33 9.87 -21.89
CA PHE A 207 -14.51 8.58 -22.59
C PHE A 207 -14.60 7.38 -21.64
N ASN A 208 -14.25 7.55 -20.37
CA ASN A 208 -14.25 6.51 -19.33
C ASN A 208 -13.43 5.25 -19.69
N VAL A 209 -12.46 5.38 -20.59
CA VAL A 209 -11.52 4.36 -21.04
C VAL A 209 -10.14 4.99 -21.13
N ASP A 210 -9.09 4.22 -20.85
CA ASP A 210 -7.73 4.73 -21.02
C ASP A 210 -7.34 4.76 -22.50
N MET A 211 -6.74 5.88 -22.91
CA MET A 211 -6.50 6.23 -24.32
C MET A 211 -5.00 6.47 -24.57
N ASP A 212 -4.60 6.10 -25.77
CA ASP A 212 -3.33 6.44 -26.41
C ASP A 212 -3.62 7.55 -27.45
N LEU A 213 -2.89 8.64 -27.38
CA LEU A 213 -3.09 9.86 -28.15
C LEU A 213 -1.81 10.30 -28.84
N GLU A 214 -1.89 10.61 -30.14
CA GLU A 214 -0.85 11.38 -30.81
C GLU A 214 -1.18 12.87 -30.70
N TRP A 215 -0.17 13.68 -30.39
CA TRP A 215 -0.34 15.12 -30.20
C TRP A 215 0.76 15.93 -30.88
N ALA A 216 0.48 17.19 -31.17
CA ALA A 216 1.43 18.15 -31.67
C ALA A 216 1.20 19.54 -31.05
N ILE A 217 2.29 20.29 -30.84
CA ILE A 217 2.26 21.70 -30.45
C ILE A 217 2.83 22.52 -31.60
N ALA A 218 2.06 23.50 -32.04
CA ALA A 218 2.44 24.48 -33.05
C ALA A 218 1.87 25.85 -32.67
N GLY A 219 2.67 26.90 -32.71
CA GLY A 219 2.26 28.24 -32.32
C GLY A 219 1.69 28.34 -30.92
N GLY A 220 2.21 27.54 -29.97
CA GLY A 220 1.74 27.45 -28.59
C GLY A 220 0.37 26.78 -28.43
N LYS A 221 -0.20 26.17 -29.46
CA LYS A 221 -1.48 25.49 -29.43
C LYS A 221 -1.30 23.98 -29.52
N LEU A 222 -2.01 23.24 -28.64
CA LEU A 222 -2.03 21.78 -28.63
C LEU A 222 -3.08 21.25 -29.62
N TYR A 223 -2.68 20.32 -30.47
CA TYR A 223 -3.52 19.60 -31.43
C TYR A 223 -3.47 18.11 -31.12
N LEU A 224 -4.62 17.44 -31.11
CA LEU A 224 -4.72 15.99 -31.03
C LEU A 224 -4.84 15.42 -32.46
N LEU A 225 -3.89 14.55 -32.82
CA LEU A 225 -3.72 14.04 -34.16
C LEU A 225 -4.32 12.64 -34.35
N GLN A 226 -4.44 11.88 -33.27
CA GLN A 226 -5.04 10.54 -33.27
C GLN A 226 -5.43 10.17 -31.83
N MET A 227 -6.46 9.32 -31.70
CA MET A 227 -6.87 8.71 -30.42
C MET A 227 -7.27 7.26 -30.64
N ARG A 228 -6.80 6.37 -29.77
CA ARG A 228 -7.22 4.97 -29.75
C ARG A 228 -7.29 4.45 -28.30
N PRO A 229 -8.17 3.47 -27.99
CA PRO A 229 -8.20 2.82 -26.70
C PRO A 229 -6.89 2.04 -26.43
N ILE A 230 -6.42 2.08 -25.18
CA ILE A 230 -5.33 1.20 -24.74
C ILE A 230 -5.92 -0.20 -24.56
N THR A 231 -5.41 -1.18 -25.31
CA THR A 231 -5.89 -2.57 -25.29
C THR A 231 -5.09 -3.47 -24.36
N THR A 232 -3.91 -3.02 -23.90
CA THR A 232 -3.10 -3.74 -22.92
C THR A 232 -3.71 -3.65 -21.53
N GLU A 233 -3.54 -4.71 -20.72
CA GLU A 233 -4.03 -4.70 -19.35
C GLU A 233 -3.26 -3.68 -18.51
N ILE A 234 -3.98 -2.72 -17.95
CA ILE A 234 -3.44 -1.66 -17.10
C ILE A 234 -3.59 -2.08 -15.64
N ILE A 235 -2.46 -2.07 -14.92
CA ILE A 235 -2.41 -2.36 -13.49
C ILE A 235 -2.17 -1.06 -12.73
N ASP A 236 -3.18 -0.59 -11.97
CA ASP A 236 -3.09 0.63 -11.16
C ASP A 236 -2.75 0.28 -9.71
N ILE A 237 -1.51 0.54 -9.31
CA ILE A 237 -1.04 0.30 -7.94
C ILE A 237 -1.40 1.44 -6.96
N GLU A 238 -1.88 2.59 -7.45
CA GLU A 238 -2.26 3.77 -6.66
C GLU A 238 -3.79 3.97 -6.59
N GLU A 239 -4.61 2.97 -6.99
CA GLU A 239 -6.07 3.10 -7.08
C GLU A 239 -6.70 3.65 -5.79
N PHE A 240 -6.21 3.21 -4.63
CA PHE A 240 -6.71 3.60 -3.30
C PHE A 240 -5.89 4.72 -2.65
N ASP A 241 -4.94 5.32 -3.36
CA ASP A 241 -4.20 6.47 -2.84
C ASP A 241 -5.12 7.69 -2.73
N ARG A 242 -4.78 8.59 -1.80
CA ARG A 242 -5.51 9.88 -1.70
C ARG A 242 -5.20 10.74 -2.94
N ASP A 243 -6.09 11.67 -3.21
CA ASP A 243 -6.08 12.57 -4.37
C ASP A 243 -5.94 14.07 -4.01
N ASP A 244 -5.76 14.39 -2.71
CA ASP A 244 -5.56 15.74 -2.22
C ASP A 244 -4.07 16.14 -2.20
N ASP A 245 -3.79 17.44 -2.13
CA ASP A 245 -2.43 17.95 -2.00
C ASP A 245 -1.84 17.62 -0.62
N ILE A 246 -0.84 16.76 -0.61
CA ILE A 246 -0.13 16.28 0.58
C ILE A 246 1.33 16.75 0.62
N SER A 247 1.72 17.71 -0.20
CA SER A 247 3.13 18.15 -0.36
C SER A 247 3.78 18.64 0.94
N GLY A 248 3.01 19.20 1.85
CA GLY A 248 3.49 19.69 3.15
C GLY A 248 3.21 18.75 4.33
N HIS A 249 2.69 17.56 4.09
CA HIS A 249 2.30 16.63 5.15
C HIS A 249 3.45 15.71 5.55
N LEU A 250 3.55 15.42 6.84
CA LEU A 250 4.46 14.43 7.38
C LEU A 250 3.74 13.09 7.53
N PHE A 251 4.25 12.08 6.85
CA PHE A 251 3.74 10.72 6.91
C PHE A 251 4.67 9.79 7.66
N THR A 252 4.13 8.88 8.45
CA THR A 252 4.90 7.80 9.05
C THR A 252 4.14 6.48 9.00
N LYS A 253 4.84 5.38 8.68
CA LYS A 253 4.28 4.02 8.79
C LYS A 253 4.54 3.39 10.16
N ARG A 254 5.32 4.04 11.02
CA ARG A 254 5.54 3.55 12.40
C ARG A 254 4.21 3.45 13.11
N ASN A 255 4.06 2.48 13.96
CA ASN A 255 2.84 2.10 14.66
C ASN A 255 1.80 1.39 13.76
N VAL A 256 1.25 2.02 12.72
CA VAL A 256 0.30 1.35 11.82
C VAL A 256 0.96 0.20 11.05
N GLY A 257 2.21 0.35 10.63
CA GLY A 257 3.00 -0.70 9.99
C GLY A 257 3.36 -1.86 10.92
N GLU A 258 3.22 -1.72 12.24
CA GLU A 258 3.36 -2.83 13.19
C GLU A 258 2.10 -3.73 13.22
N MET A 259 0.93 -3.17 12.96
CA MET A 259 -0.33 -3.91 12.89
C MET A 259 -0.63 -4.45 11.50
N MET A 260 -0.29 -3.67 10.48
CA MET A 260 -0.52 -3.94 9.06
C MET A 260 0.76 -3.67 8.25
N PRO A 261 1.77 -4.52 8.40
CA PRO A 261 3.01 -4.38 7.64
C PRO A 261 2.84 -4.81 6.19
N GLY A 262 3.53 -4.11 5.26
CA GLY A 262 3.43 -4.34 3.83
C GLY A 262 2.15 -3.77 3.23
N ALA A 263 1.81 -4.22 2.03
CA ALA A 263 0.58 -3.82 1.37
C ALA A 263 -0.63 -4.49 2.00
N VAL A 264 -1.76 -3.78 2.04
CA VAL A 264 -3.05 -4.31 2.51
C VAL A 264 -3.98 -4.54 1.33
N THR A 265 -4.85 -5.53 1.47
CA THR A 265 -5.86 -5.81 0.44
C THR A 265 -7.00 -4.79 0.46
N PRO A 266 -7.72 -4.56 -0.65
CA PRO A 266 -8.88 -3.68 -0.70
C PRO A 266 -9.96 -4.00 0.35
N LEU A 267 -10.17 -5.28 0.66
CA LEU A 267 -11.09 -5.68 1.72
C LEU A 267 -10.62 -5.20 3.09
N THR A 268 -9.36 -5.42 3.42
CA THR A 268 -8.76 -4.96 4.67
C THR A 268 -8.77 -3.42 4.74
N LEU A 269 -8.48 -2.74 3.63
CA LEU A 269 -8.52 -1.28 3.56
C LEU A 269 -9.92 -0.73 3.88
N SER A 270 -10.97 -1.33 3.31
CA SER A 270 -12.35 -0.90 3.48
C SER A 270 -13.02 -1.33 4.81
N THR A 271 -12.35 -2.18 5.59
CA THR A 271 -12.84 -2.72 6.87
C THR A 271 -11.90 -2.39 8.03
N SER A 272 -10.88 -3.21 8.26
CA SER A 272 -9.97 -3.06 9.42
C SER A 272 -9.22 -1.74 9.41
N ALA A 273 -8.70 -1.28 8.25
CA ALA A 273 -8.00 0.01 8.16
C ALA A 273 -8.98 1.19 8.34
N LYS A 274 -10.20 1.08 7.79
CA LYS A 274 -11.26 2.07 8.02
C LYS A 274 -11.65 2.16 9.50
N ALA A 275 -11.74 1.03 10.20
CA ALA A 275 -12.01 1.00 11.63
C ALA A 275 -10.88 1.65 12.44
N ILE A 276 -9.61 1.42 12.07
CA ILE A 276 -8.44 2.10 12.67
C ILE A 276 -8.57 3.62 12.50
N ASP A 277 -8.85 4.09 11.29
CA ASP A 277 -9.06 5.52 11.02
C ASP A 277 -10.24 6.07 11.83
N TYR A 278 -11.35 5.34 11.93
CA TYR A 278 -12.51 5.73 12.72
C TYR A 278 -12.19 5.92 14.21
N GLY A 279 -11.49 4.96 14.83
CA GLY A 279 -11.12 5.08 16.24
C GLY A 279 -10.22 6.29 16.53
N MET A 280 -9.32 6.62 15.61
CA MET A 280 -8.49 7.82 15.69
C MET A 280 -9.30 9.10 15.47
N ARG A 281 -10.22 9.13 14.51
CA ARG A 281 -11.15 10.26 14.31
C ARG A 281 -12.02 10.50 15.53
N TYR A 282 -12.48 9.45 16.20
CA TYR A 282 -13.22 9.58 17.45
C TYR A 282 -12.40 10.34 18.51
N MET A 283 -11.14 9.99 18.67
CA MET A 283 -10.21 10.69 19.57
C MET A 283 -10.02 12.16 19.15
N LEU A 284 -9.83 12.42 17.87
CA LEU A 284 -9.64 13.78 17.33
C LEU A 284 -10.92 14.61 17.38
N ALA A 285 -12.10 14.01 17.27
CA ALA A 285 -13.39 14.69 17.48
C ALA A 285 -13.56 15.12 18.95
N LEU A 286 -13.18 14.29 19.91
CA LEU A 286 -13.16 14.67 21.33
C LEU A 286 -12.18 15.81 21.61
N ALA A 287 -11.06 15.84 20.88
CA ALA A 287 -10.09 16.94 20.93
C ALA A 287 -10.55 18.21 20.19
N GLY A 288 -11.68 18.17 19.47
CA GLY A 288 -12.22 19.30 18.72
C GLY A 288 -11.53 19.59 17.40
N VAL A 289 -10.79 18.63 16.85
CA VAL A 289 -10.19 18.71 15.52
C VAL A 289 -11.24 18.42 14.45
N TYR A 290 -12.03 17.36 14.61
CA TYR A 290 -13.18 17.03 13.77
C TYR A 290 -14.51 17.41 14.43
N LYS A 291 -15.55 17.61 13.62
CA LYS A 291 -16.91 17.83 14.11
C LYS A 291 -17.58 16.54 14.58
N SER A 292 -17.28 15.43 13.90
CA SER A 292 -17.82 14.10 14.19
C SER A 292 -16.83 13.02 13.74
N ALA A 293 -16.84 11.87 14.39
CA ALA A 293 -16.13 10.67 13.95
C ALA A 293 -16.79 9.99 12.73
N HIS A 294 -18.08 10.25 12.51
CA HIS A 294 -18.88 9.73 11.39
C HIS A 294 -18.79 10.58 10.12
N ASP A 295 -17.83 11.47 10.01
CA ASP A 295 -17.61 12.21 8.78
C ASP A 295 -17.24 11.21 7.67
N GLU A 296 -18.02 11.16 6.59
CA GLU A 296 -17.87 10.19 5.48
C GLU A 296 -16.68 10.51 4.56
N THR A 297 -15.77 11.34 5.02
CA THR A 297 -14.55 11.64 4.25
C THR A 297 -13.68 10.40 4.09
N PRO A 298 -12.99 10.26 2.93
CA PRO A 298 -12.02 9.17 2.72
C PRO A 298 -10.96 9.13 3.82
N LEU A 299 -10.33 7.96 4.01
CA LEU A 299 -9.25 7.77 4.98
C LEU A 299 -8.22 8.89 4.87
N ARG A 300 -8.19 9.82 5.84
CA ARG A 300 -7.26 10.96 5.81
C ARG A 300 -6.17 10.85 6.86
N LEU A 301 -6.49 10.32 8.03
CA LEU A 301 -5.51 10.10 9.07
C LEU A 301 -4.65 8.89 8.78
N ILE A 302 -5.30 7.81 8.35
CA ILE A 302 -4.66 6.64 7.77
C ILE A 302 -4.75 6.77 6.26
N SER A 303 -3.62 6.96 5.59
CA SER A 303 -3.54 7.07 4.14
C SER A 303 -2.98 5.80 3.54
N SER A 304 -3.61 5.30 2.49
CA SER A 304 -3.02 4.29 1.61
C SER A 304 -2.12 4.99 0.59
N ILE A 305 -0.91 4.52 0.44
CA ILE A 305 0.04 4.92 -0.61
C ILE A 305 0.58 3.65 -1.24
N SER A 306 0.21 3.39 -2.48
CA SER A 306 0.53 2.13 -3.18
C SER A 306 0.25 0.89 -2.31
N GLY A 307 -0.92 0.85 -1.68
CA GLY A 307 -1.35 -0.23 -0.79
C GLY A 307 -0.78 -0.21 0.62
N HIS A 308 0.26 0.57 0.91
CA HIS A 308 0.87 0.67 2.24
C HIS A 308 0.19 1.74 3.09
N LEU A 309 0.05 1.50 4.39
CA LEU A 309 -0.62 2.42 5.30
C LEU A 309 0.35 3.37 5.99
N PHE A 310 0.00 4.64 6.02
CA PHE A 310 0.74 5.72 6.67
C PHE A 310 -0.16 6.57 7.56
N PHE A 311 0.35 6.99 8.72
CA PHE A 311 -0.26 8.06 9.50
C PHE A 311 0.08 9.43 8.92
N ASP A 312 -0.93 10.27 8.75
CA ASP A 312 -0.78 11.71 8.50
C ASP A 312 -0.59 12.43 9.85
N MET A 313 0.67 12.73 10.17
CA MET A 313 1.03 13.37 11.44
C MET A 313 0.51 14.80 11.56
N ASN A 314 0.28 15.50 10.44
CA ASN A 314 -0.24 16.87 10.44
C ASN A 314 -1.61 16.95 11.09
N LEU A 315 -2.47 15.94 10.87
CA LEU A 315 -3.79 15.86 11.50
C LEU A 315 -3.68 15.60 13.01
N LEU A 316 -2.70 14.82 13.44
CA LEU A 316 -2.42 14.62 14.87
C LEU A 316 -1.88 15.90 15.52
N TYR A 317 -0.97 16.60 14.85
CA TYR A 317 -0.44 17.89 15.36
C TYR A 317 -1.53 18.95 15.49
N ALA A 318 -2.60 18.88 14.70
CA ALA A 318 -3.74 19.76 14.83
C ALA A 318 -4.36 19.74 16.25
N MET A 319 -4.20 18.64 17.00
CA MET A 319 -4.62 18.55 18.39
C MET A 319 -3.95 19.60 19.27
N HIS A 320 -2.66 19.95 19.01
CA HIS A 320 -1.94 20.94 19.83
C HIS A 320 -2.65 22.32 19.83
N ALA A 321 -3.23 22.73 18.72
CA ALA A 321 -3.97 23.97 18.63
C ALA A 321 -5.36 23.92 19.32
N LYS A 322 -5.90 22.74 19.52
CA LYS A 322 -7.26 22.49 20.05
C LYS A 322 -7.29 22.03 21.51
N VAL A 323 -6.22 21.41 21.98
CA VAL A 323 -6.09 20.84 23.34
C VAL A 323 -4.87 21.45 24.02
N GLY A 324 -5.07 22.05 25.20
CA GLY A 324 -4.01 22.79 25.88
C GLY A 324 -2.87 21.94 26.42
N ILE A 325 -3.12 20.65 26.64
CA ILE A 325 -2.13 19.69 27.16
C ILE A 325 -1.43 18.87 26.06
N ALA A 326 -1.88 18.98 24.81
CA ALA A 326 -1.26 18.26 23.70
C ALA A 326 0.07 18.93 23.32
N ASN A 327 1.10 18.12 23.13
CA ASN A 327 2.44 18.53 22.73
C ASN A 327 2.91 17.69 21.54
N PRO A 328 3.26 18.30 20.39
CA PRO A 328 3.73 17.58 19.21
C PRO A 328 4.93 16.65 19.49
N GLN A 329 5.88 17.04 20.32
CA GLN A 329 7.02 16.21 20.70
C GLN A 329 6.59 14.95 21.48
N SER A 330 5.60 15.08 22.38
CA SER A 330 5.03 13.92 23.09
C SER A 330 4.27 12.99 22.13
N MET A 331 3.63 13.54 21.09
CA MET A 331 2.98 12.74 20.05
C MET A 331 4.00 11.98 19.21
N ASN A 332 5.09 12.62 18.81
CA ASN A 332 6.19 11.97 18.11
C ASN A 332 6.74 10.79 18.92
N LEU A 333 7.03 11.03 20.20
CA LEU A 333 7.52 9.96 21.09
C LEU A 333 6.51 8.82 21.20
N SER A 334 5.21 9.12 21.29
CA SER A 334 4.16 8.11 21.45
C SER A 334 3.92 7.27 20.19
N ILE A 335 4.07 7.87 18.99
CA ILE A 335 3.74 7.21 17.71
C ILE A 335 5.01 6.71 17.02
N MET A 336 6.06 7.52 16.95
CA MET A 336 7.29 7.19 16.24
C MET A 336 8.40 6.65 17.14
N GLY A 337 8.25 6.76 18.46
CA GLY A 337 9.25 6.33 19.42
C GLY A 337 10.49 7.24 19.49
N GLU A 338 10.50 8.34 18.78
CA GLU A 338 11.64 9.25 18.65
C GLU A 338 11.22 10.71 18.79
N TYR A 339 12.20 11.57 19.17
CA TYR A 339 12.05 13.00 19.16
C TYR A 339 12.48 13.55 17.80
N HIS A 340 11.55 14.19 17.11
CA HIS A 340 11.84 14.93 15.89
C HIS A 340 11.37 16.38 16.03
N ASP A 341 12.21 17.32 15.63
CA ASP A 341 11.83 18.73 15.47
C ASP A 341 11.23 18.90 14.07
N TYR A 342 9.93 18.66 13.95
CA TYR A 342 9.20 18.95 12.73
C TYR A 342 8.58 20.35 12.81
N PRO A 343 8.49 21.07 11.69
CA PRO A 343 7.86 22.37 11.67
C PRO A 343 6.42 22.25 12.15
N PRO A 344 5.96 23.12 13.06
CA PRO A 344 4.58 23.11 13.52
C PRO A 344 3.64 23.38 12.34
N VAL A 345 2.61 22.55 12.23
CA VAL A 345 1.53 22.79 11.26
C VAL A 345 0.82 24.08 11.63
N SER A 346 0.60 24.96 10.66
CA SER A 346 -0.17 26.18 10.85
C SER A 346 -1.66 25.86 10.99
N VAL A 347 -2.09 25.48 12.20
CA VAL A 347 -3.50 25.28 12.53
C VAL A 347 -3.94 26.41 13.45
N PRO A 348 -5.09 27.08 13.17
CA PRO A 348 -5.56 28.15 14.01
C PRO A 348 -5.89 27.66 15.43
N TYR A 349 -5.32 28.33 16.42
CA TYR A 349 -5.54 28.02 17.82
C TYR A 349 -6.99 28.32 18.21
N SER A 350 -7.62 27.41 18.94
CA SER A 350 -8.91 27.68 19.58
C SER A 350 -8.70 28.61 20.78
N ASN A 351 -9.76 29.35 21.15
CA ASN A 351 -9.71 30.20 22.33
C ASN A 351 -9.45 29.38 23.62
N GLY A 352 -8.96 30.06 24.68
CA GLY A 352 -8.52 29.38 25.89
C GLY A 352 -9.60 28.53 26.57
N VAL A 353 -10.88 29.00 26.57
CA VAL A 353 -12.00 28.25 27.14
C VAL A 353 -12.28 26.96 26.39
N VAL A 354 -12.32 27.01 25.06
CA VAL A 354 -12.54 25.84 24.20
C VAL A 354 -11.40 24.85 24.39
N ARG A 355 -10.15 25.31 24.46
CA ARG A 355 -8.99 24.45 24.72
C ARG A 355 -9.08 23.75 26.07
N VAL A 356 -9.54 24.39 27.11
CA VAL A 356 -9.76 23.78 28.44
C VAL A 356 -10.85 22.71 28.35
N ILE A 357 -12.01 23.01 27.72
CA ILE A 357 -13.08 22.04 27.55
C ILE A 357 -12.63 20.82 26.79
N ASN A 358 -11.94 20.99 25.67
CA ASN A 358 -11.39 19.90 24.87
C ASN A 358 -10.35 19.10 25.66
N SER A 359 -9.50 19.77 26.45
CA SER A 359 -8.53 19.09 27.32
C SER A 359 -9.21 18.17 28.33
N VAL A 360 -10.29 18.64 28.96
CA VAL A 360 -11.06 17.82 29.91
C VAL A 360 -11.70 16.62 29.23
N LYS A 361 -12.32 16.80 28.06
CA LYS A 361 -12.89 15.69 27.27
C LYS A 361 -11.83 14.67 26.88
N PHE A 362 -10.69 15.15 26.37
CA PHE A 362 -9.57 14.30 25.96
C PHE A 362 -8.98 13.54 27.14
N LEU A 363 -8.72 14.20 28.28
CA LEU A 363 -8.25 13.54 29.49
C LEU A 363 -9.23 12.46 29.98
N LYS A 364 -10.53 12.75 29.99
CA LYS A 364 -11.55 11.75 30.35
C LYS A 364 -11.46 10.52 29.45
N TYR A 365 -11.24 10.70 28.15
CA TYR A 365 -11.05 9.61 27.20
C TYR A 365 -9.76 8.84 27.52
N VAL A 366 -8.63 9.52 27.66
CA VAL A 366 -7.33 8.89 28.01
C VAL A 366 -7.45 8.07 29.28
N PHE A 367 -8.01 8.64 30.36
CA PHE A 367 -8.18 7.90 31.61
C PHE A 367 -9.18 6.74 31.51
N SER A 368 -10.10 6.77 30.54
CA SER A 368 -11.01 5.64 30.29
C SER A 368 -10.26 4.41 29.77
N GLY A 369 -9.03 4.57 29.28
CA GLY A 369 -8.17 3.48 28.78
C GLY A 369 -7.88 2.40 29.82
N HIS A 370 -7.84 2.76 31.10
CA HIS A 370 -7.71 1.77 32.20
C HIS A 370 -8.89 0.77 32.26
N ALA A 371 -10.09 1.18 31.83
CA ALA A 371 -11.26 0.30 31.78
C ALA A 371 -11.49 -0.35 30.40
N ALA A 372 -10.58 -0.15 29.44
CA ALA A 372 -10.75 -0.61 28.09
C ALA A 372 -10.78 -2.14 27.97
N MET A 373 -9.96 -2.85 28.77
CA MET A 373 -9.97 -4.30 28.83
C MET A 373 -11.39 -4.87 29.07
N GLY A 374 -12.01 -4.48 30.19
CA GLY A 374 -13.35 -4.96 30.53
C GLY A 374 -14.46 -4.46 29.59
N LYS A 375 -14.21 -3.43 28.78
CA LYS A 375 -15.14 -3.02 27.72
C LYS A 375 -15.03 -3.94 26.50
N LEU A 376 -13.83 -4.30 26.07
CA LEU A 376 -13.61 -5.23 24.97
C LEU A 376 -14.11 -6.63 25.32
N ASP A 377 -13.87 -7.13 26.56
CA ASP A 377 -14.42 -8.42 27.00
C ASP A 377 -15.94 -8.48 26.96
N ARG A 378 -16.62 -7.36 27.15
CA ARG A 378 -18.08 -7.27 27.01
C ARG A 378 -18.55 -7.04 25.58
N LEU A 379 -17.67 -6.54 24.71
CA LEU A 379 -17.96 -6.31 23.30
C LEU A 379 -17.94 -7.60 22.49
N ILE A 380 -16.93 -8.44 22.69
CA ILE A 380 -16.72 -9.68 21.92
C ILE A 380 -17.99 -10.57 21.87
N PRO A 381 -18.68 -10.87 22.98
CA PRO A 381 -19.90 -11.68 22.94
C PRO A 381 -21.08 -11.04 22.18
N ARG A 382 -21.03 -9.73 21.90
CA ARG A 382 -22.05 -9.03 21.11
C ARG A 382 -21.84 -9.22 19.60
N ILE A 383 -20.61 -9.58 19.18
CA ILE A 383 -20.29 -9.87 17.80
C ILE A 383 -20.81 -11.26 17.47
N ALA A 384 -21.94 -11.32 16.79
CA ALA A 384 -22.59 -12.58 16.44
C ALA A 384 -22.94 -12.58 14.94
N PHE A 385 -22.47 -13.58 14.24
CA PHE A 385 -22.73 -13.75 12.83
C PHE A 385 -23.78 -14.84 12.61
N SER A 386 -24.69 -14.61 11.67
CA SER A 386 -25.78 -15.52 11.32
C SER A 386 -26.04 -15.50 9.82
N GLY A 387 -26.69 -16.52 9.32
CA GLY A 387 -27.09 -16.68 7.92
C GLY A 387 -26.40 -17.84 7.23
N ASP A 388 -27.19 -18.62 6.49
CA ASP A 388 -26.71 -19.77 5.71
C ASP A 388 -26.54 -19.44 4.22
N SER A 389 -27.19 -18.37 3.75
CA SER A 389 -26.97 -17.84 2.40
C SER A 389 -25.88 -16.77 2.41
N PHE A 390 -25.23 -16.57 1.25
CA PHE A 390 -24.25 -15.50 1.08
C PHE A 390 -24.85 -14.10 1.31
N ARG A 391 -26.14 -13.87 0.98
CA ARG A 391 -26.84 -12.60 1.24
C ARG A 391 -27.04 -12.35 2.73
N ASP A 392 -27.51 -13.34 3.47
CA ASP A 392 -27.75 -13.20 4.91
C ASP A 392 -26.42 -13.03 5.66
N LEU A 393 -25.40 -13.80 5.27
CA LEU A 393 -24.09 -13.71 5.88
C LEU A 393 -23.43 -12.33 5.63
N TYR A 394 -23.49 -11.82 4.38
CA TYR A 394 -23.01 -10.48 4.07
C TYR A 394 -23.72 -9.42 4.92
N ALA A 395 -25.05 -9.44 4.97
CA ALA A 395 -25.83 -8.51 5.80
C ALA A 395 -25.51 -8.63 7.31
N SER A 396 -25.15 -9.84 7.76
CA SER A 396 -24.70 -10.06 9.14
C SER A 396 -23.31 -9.49 9.40
N ILE A 397 -22.37 -9.62 8.45
CA ILE A 397 -21.03 -9.02 8.52
C ILE A 397 -21.17 -7.49 8.56
N ASP A 398 -21.92 -6.91 7.64
CA ASP A 398 -22.13 -5.47 7.53
C ASP A 398 -22.64 -4.84 8.84
N ARG A 399 -23.66 -5.45 9.46
CA ARG A 399 -24.17 -4.99 10.77
C ARG A 399 -23.13 -5.05 11.89
N ASN A 400 -22.19 -5.99 11.85
CA ASN A 400 -21.17 -6.14 12.88
C ASN A 400 -19.96 -5.21 12.69
N LEU A 401 -19.77 -4.57 11.52
CA LEU A 401 -18.67 -3.63 11.29
C LEU A 401 -18.66 -2.47 12.29
N ALA A 402 -19.83 -2.00 12.70
CA ALA A 402 -19.92 -0.96 13.75
C ALA A 402 -19.33 -1.42 15.11
N LEU A 403 -19.32 -2.71 15.41
CA LEU A 403 -18.68 -3.26 16.61
C LEU A 403 -17.16 -3.34 16.46
N LEU A 404 -16.67 -3.57 15.24
CA LEU A 404 -15.25 -3.46 14.92
C LEU A 404 -14.78 -2.01 15.15
N ASP A 405 -15.53 -1.01 14.67
CA ASP A 405 -15.26 0.41 14.91
C ASP A 405 -15.24 0.74 16.41
N GLU A 406 -16.22 0.25 17.17
CA GLU A 406 -16.31 0.44 18.63
C GLU A 406 -15.07 -0.16 19.34
N SER A 407 -14.56 -1.28 18.89
CA SER A 407 -13.38 -1.95 19.47
C SER A 407 -12.13 -1.08 19.39
N LEU A 408 -11.94 -0.38 18.26
CA LEU A 408 -10.80 0.53 18.04
C LEU A 408 -10.86 1.76 18.96
N ILE A 409 -12.05 2.28 19.29
CA ILE A 409 -12.19 3.35 20.27
C ILE A 409 -11.57 2.95 21.62
N TYR A 410 -11.84 1.71 22.07
CA TYR A 410 -11.33 1.21 23.36
C TYR A 410 -9.83 0.93 23.31
N HIS A 411 -9.35 0.32 22.24
CA HIS A 411 -7.93 0.06 22.07
C HIS A 411 -7.12 1.37 22.02
N TYR A 412 -7.59 2.38 21.30
CA TYR A 412 -6.91 3.70 21.27
C TYR A 412 -6.95 4.44 22.61
N ALA A 413 -8.02 4.29 23.40
CA ALA A 413 -8.05 4.84 24.73
C ALA A 413 -6.95 4.21 25.63
N SER A 414 -6.75 2.88 25.52
CA SER A 414 -5.69 2.18 26.23
C SER A 414 -4.30 2.60 25.75
N SER A 415 -4.10 2.71 24.44
CA SER A 415 -2.84 3.16 23.83
C SER A 415 -2.50 4.60 24.23
N ALA A 416 -3.48 5.53 24.20
CA ALA A 416 -3.32 6.90 24.65
C ALA A 416 -2.99 6.99 26.15
N TYR A 417 -3.59 6.14 26.98
CA TYR A 417 -3.29 6.05 28.41
C TYR A 417 -1.85 5.59 28.65
N SER A 418 -1.40 4.55 27.92
CA SER A 418 -0.02 4.06 27.98
C SER A 418 1.00 5.11 27.56
N GLY A 419 0.77 5.75 26.41
CA GLY A 419 1.62 6.83 25.89
C GLY A 419 1.67 8.03 26.86
N SER A 420 0.53 8.42 27.45
CA SER A 420 0.44 9.51 28.43
C SER A 420 1.22 9.21 29.69
N ALA A 421 1.15 7.98 30.22
CA ALA A 421 1.90 7.58 31.41
C ALA A 421 3.42 7.63 31.16
N THR A 422 3.86 7.16 30.01
CA THR A 422 5.27 7.16 29.58
C THR A 422 5.77 8.60 29.34
N SER A 423 4.99 9.44 28.65
CA SER A 423 5.34 10.85 28.40
C SER A 423 5.39 11.68 29.70
N THR A 424 4.50 11.40 30.65
CA THR A 424 4.54 12.07 31.97
C THR A 424 5.82 11.70 32.74
N LEU A 425 6.20 10.43 32.70
CA LEU A 425 7.45 9.99 33.32
C LEU A 425 8.68 10.65 32.68
N TYR A 426 8.65 10.79 31.34
CA TYR A 426 9.70 11.53 30.64
C TYR A 426 9.79 12.99 31.11
N MET A 427 8.70 13.72 31.09
CA MET A 427 8.71 15.14 31.53
C MET A 427 9.22 15.32 32.96
N MET A 428 8.95 14.35 33.86
CA MET A 428 9.47 14.36 35.23
C MET A 428 10.97 14.16 35.29
N LEU A 429 11.53 13.38 34.37
CA LEU A 429 12.93 12.92 34.43
C LEU A 429 13.83 13.62 33.40
N ASP A 430 13.30 14.38 32.46
CA ASP A 430 14.01 15.00 31.34
C ASP A 430 15.31 15.70 31.75
N LYS A 431 15.27 16.49 32.80
CA LYS A 431 16.43 17.21 33.32
C LYS A 431 17.59 16.31 33.86
N TYR A 432 17.29 15.03 34.13
CA TYR A 432 18.29 14.07 34.59
C TYR A 432 18.97 13.31 33.46
N PHE A 433 18.44 13.50 32.22
CA PHE A 433 18.92 12.82 31.04
C PHE A 433 19.19 13.84 29.90
N PRO A 434 20.28 14.62 29.99
CA PRO A 434 20.69 15.52 28.90
C PRO A 434 20.89 14.76 27.59
N ASP A 435 21.44 13.56 27.69
CA ASP A 435 21.59 12.59 26.59
C ASP A 435 20.33 11.76 26.48
N LYS A 436 19.58 11.95 25.40
CA LYS A 436 18.29 11.29 25.17
C LYS A 436 18.41 9.78 24.96
N SER A 437 19.55 9.31 24.46
CA SER A 437 19.80 7.88 24.27
C SER A 437 19.86 7.13 25.61
N LYS A 438 20.43 7.76 26.63
CA LYS A 438 20.46 7.23 28.00
C LYS A 438 19.08 7.17 28.63
N TYR A 439 18.20 8.13 28.32
CA TYR A 439 16.80 8.05 28.75
C TYR A 439 16.07 6.87 28.10
N GLN A 440 16.25 6.68 26.79
CA GLN A 440 15.66 5.55 26.09
C GLN A 440 16.13 4.20 26.68
N SER A 441 17.42 4.06 26.93
CA SER A 441 17.98 2.87 27.59
C SER A 441 17.42 2.68 29.02
N PHE A 442 17.26 3.76 29.78
CA PHE A 442 16.63 3.72 31.11
C PHE A 442 15.17 3.28 31.04
N LEU A 443 14.40 3.86 30.11
CA LEU A 443 12.99 3.55 29.89
C LEU A 443 12.81 2.09 29.43
N SER A 444 13.62 1.64 28.49
CA SER A 444 13.64 0.25 28.02
C SER A 444 13.87 -0.72 29.17
N GLY A 445 14.88 -0.48 30.01
CA GLY A 445 15.14 -1.30 31.20
C GLY A 445 14.09 -1.15 32.32
N LEU A 446 13.21 -0.14 32.24
CA LEU A 446 12.09 0.00 33.19
C LEU A 446 10.85 -0.75 32.69
N LEU A 447 10.66 -0.81 31.38
CA LEU A 447 9.52 -1.45 30.71
C LEU A 447 9.83 -2.87 30.21
N SER A 448 10.98 -3.44 30.56
CA SER A 448 11.32 -4.85 30.32
C SER A 448 10.79 -5.76 31.43
N ASN A 449 10.67 -7.05 31.14
CA ASN A 449 10.26 -8.12 32.05
C ASN A 449 9.00 -7.77 32.86
N ILE A 450 7.93 -7.39 32.14
CA ILE A 450 6.65 -7.07 32.76
C ILE A 450 5.82 -8.36 32.86
N PRO A 451 5.47 -8.82 34.07
CA PRO A 451 4.61 -9.99 34.23
C PRO A 451 3.22 -9.77 33.59
N GLY A 452 2.69 -10.80 32.95
CA GLY A 452 1.32 -10.78 32.41
C GLY A 452 1.17 -10.15 31.04
N ILE A 453 2.25 -9.98 30.28
CA ILE A 453 2.20 -9.60 28.87
C ILE A 453 1.81 -10.84 28.05
N GLU A 454 0.77 -10.74 27.22
CA GLU A 454 0.26 -11.86 26.41
C GLU A 454 1.29 -12.40 25.40
N SER A 455 2.14 -11.55 24.84
CA SER A 455 3.18 -12.00 23.92
C SER A 455 4.22 -12.90 24.59
N ALA A 456 4.50 -12.71 25.88
CA ALA A 456 5.36 -13.61 26.64
C ALA A 456 4.69 -14.96 26.96
N ASP A 457 3.36 -15.00 27.08
CA ASP A 457 2.59 -16.24 27.29
C ASP A 457 2.70 -17.20 26.11
N ILE A 458 2.73 -16.69 24.88
CA ILE A 458 2.88 -17.49 23.64
C ILE A 458 4.15 -18.35 23.74
N LEU A 459 5.29 -17.73 23.98
CA LEU A 459 6.56 -18.46 24.07
C LEU A 459 6.57 -19.43 25.24
N LYS A 460 6.11 -19.00 26.41
CA LYS A 460 6.07 -19.84 27.62
C LYS A 460 5.31 -21.14 27.34
N ARG A 461 4.11 -21.05 26.78
CA ARG A 461 3.29 -22.23 26.44
C ARG A 461 3.96 -23.12 25.41
N LEU A 462 4.55 -22.53 24.37
CA LEU A 462 5.26 -23.31 23.35
C LEU A 462 6.52 -23.97 23.89
N GLN A 463 7.25 -23.33 24.80
CA GLN A 463 8.40 -23.96 25.47
C GLN A 463 7.97 -25.08 26.43
N GLU A 464 6.85 -24.94 27.11
CA GLU A 464 6.27 -26.02 27.93
C GLU A 464 5.88 -27.21 27.08
N LEU A 465 5.24 -26.95 25.93
CA LEU A 465 4.88 -27.97 24.94
C LEU A 465 6.12 -28.66 24.36
N ALA A 466 7.12 -27.88 23.95
CA ALA A 466 8.37 -28.38 23.39
C ALA A 466 9.15 -29.27 24.39
N ARG A 467 9.16 -28.90 25.68
CA ARG A 467 9.78 -29.73 26.72
C ARG A 467 9.11 -31.08 26.87
N GLU A 468 7.78 -31.11 26.85
CA GLU A 468 7.03 -32.35 26.92
C GLU A 468 7.26 -33.23 25.70
N ILE A 469 7.17 -32.67 24.49
CA ILE A 469 7.47 -33.38 23.25
C ILE A 469 8.88 -33.95 23.28
N LYS A 470 9.89 -33.16 23.66
CA LYS A 470 11.29 -33.61 23.73
C LYS A 470 11.52 -34.72 24.78
N SER A 471 10.74 -34.74 25.87
CA SER A 471 10.81 -35.80 26.88
C SER A 471 10.27 -37.14 26.38
N ILE A 472 9.33 -37.13 25.42
CA ILE A 472 8.72 -38.33 24.82
C ILE A 472 9.55 -38.77 23.60
N GLU A 473 9.93 -37.83 22.73
CA GLU A 473 10.67 -38.08 21.49
C GLU A 473 11.86 -37.12 21.40
N PRO A 474 13.07 -37.50 21.84
CA PRO A 474 14.24 -36.61 21.81
C PRO A 474 14.64 -36.14 20.40
N ARG A 475 14.24 -36.87 19.35
CA ARG A 475 14.51 -36.52 17.95
C ARG A 475 13.38 -35.73 17.30
N ALA A 476 12.38 -35.29 18.03
CA ALA A 476 11.23 -34.54 17.48
C ALA A 476 11.62 -33.27 16.73
N ALA A 477 12.78 -32.67 17.05
CA ALA A 477 13.31 -31.53 16.32
C ALA A 477 13.67 -31.81 14.83
N SER A 478 13.81 -33.08 14.44
CA SER A 478 14.09 -33.47 13.07
C SER A 478 12.85 -33.88 12.27
N LEU A 479 11.68 -33.87 12.90
CA LEU A 479 10.39 -34.15 12.24
C LEU A 479 10.00 -32.96 11.35
N LYS A 480 9.43 -33.29 10.20
CA LYS A 480 8.74 -32.27 9.38
C LYS A 480 7.48 -31.77 10.09
N ALA A 481 6.95 -30.61 9.66
CA ALA A 481 5.81 -29.97 10.28
C ALA A 481 4.56 -30.89 10.36
N ASP A 482 4.27 -31.60 9.29
CA ASP A 482 3.16 -32.56 9.18
C ASP A 482 3.37 -33.81 10.08
N GLU A 483 4.61 -34.29 10.15
CA GLU A 483 5.00 -35.40 11.05
C GLU A 483 4.88 -35.00 12.51
N LEU A 484 5.32 -33.77 12.86
CA LEU A 484 5.21 -33.24 14.22
C LEU A 484 3.75 -33.05 14.64
N LEU A 485 2.91 -32.53 13.74
CA LEU A 485 1.46 -32.41 13.97
C LEU A 485 0.83 -33.78 14.19
N SER A 486 1.18 -34.76 13.36
CA SER A 486 0.72 -36.15 13.53
C SER A 486 1.20 -36.76 14.86
N PHE A 487 2.42 -36.43 15.29
CA PHE A 487 2.96 -36.87 16.58
C PHE A 487 2.17 -36.28 17.74
N ILE A 488 1.87 -34.97 17.70
CA ILE A 488 1.05 -34.27 18.72
C ILE A 488 -0.31 -34.96 18.84
N GLY A 489 -0.98 -35.25 17.70
CA GLY A 489 -2.29 -35.91 17.70
C GLY A 489 -2.30 -37.32 18.30
N LYS A 490 -1.17 -38.02 18.30
CA LYS A 490 -1.02 -39.38 18.88
C LYS A 490 -0.76 -39.39 20.39
N HIS A 491 -0.41 -38.27 21.00
CA HIS A 491 -0.04 -38.16 22.42
C HIS A 491 -1.04 -37.29 23.18
N PRO A 492 -2.01 -37.85 23.91
CA PRO A 492 -3.12 -37.10 24.51
C PRO A 492 -2.71 -35.91 25.38
N SER A 493 -1.68 -36.03 26.23
CA SER A 493 -1.22 -34.94 27.11
C SER A 493 -0.61 -33.77 26.31
N VAL A 494 0.12 -34.05 25.25
CA VAL A 494 0.68 -33.07 24.33
C VAL A 494 -0.42 -32.39 23.52
N SER A 495 -1.35 -33.20 23.02
CA SER A 495 -2.50 -32.72 22.26
C SER A 495 -3.38 -31.77 23.07
N GLU A 496 -3.65 -32.09 24.34
CA GLU A 496 -4.44 -31.23 25.23
C GLU A 496 -3.79 -29.86 25.41
N LYS A 497 -2.49 -29.80 25.67
CA LYS A 497 -1.75 -28.53 25.80
C LYS A 497 -1.69 -27.75 24.50
N TYR A 498 -1.55 -28.46 23.38
CA TYR A 498 -1.57 -27.84 22.07
C TYR A 498 -2.94 -27.24 21.73
N GLN A 499 -4.02 -27.96 22.01
CA GLN A 499 -5.37 -27.44 21.83
C GLN A 499 -5.66 -26.27 22.76
N ASP A 500 -5.14 -26.29 24.01
CA ASP A 500 -5.24 -25.14 24.91
C ASP A 500 -4.46 -23.92 24.39
N PHE A 501 -3.30 -24.15 23.78
CA PHE A 501 -2.54 -23.08 23.10
C PHE A 501 -3.35 -22.50 21.94
N LEU A 502 -3.89 -23.33 21.05
CA LEU A 502 -4.71 -22.86 19.91
C LEU A 502 -5.99 -22.15 20.36
N ARG A 503 -6.60 -22.58 21.46
CA ARG A 503 -7.78 -21.90 22.02
C ARG A 503 -7.47 -20.48 22.47
N VAL A 504 -6.26 -20.24 23.01
CA VAL A 504 -5.85 -18.92 23.53
C VAL A 504 -5.21 -18.07 22.43
N HIS A 505 -4.33 -18.64 21.61
CA HIS A 505 -3.49 -17.91 20.66
C HIS A 505 -3.70 -18.31 19.20
N GLY A 506 -4.60 -19.23 18.90
CA GLY A 506 -4.84 -19.72 17.54
C GLY A 506 -5.39 -18.70 16.55
N HIS A 507 -5.86 -17.54 17.04
CA HIS A 507 -6.28 -16.39 16.23
C HIS A 507 -5.11 -15.56 15.69
N ARG A 508 -3.89 -15.83 16.13
CA ARG A 508 -2.68 -15.12 15.71
C ARG A 508 -2.14 -15.63 14.38
N CYS A 509 -1.41 -14.79 13.66
CA CYS A 509 -0.63 -15.12 12.47
C CYS A 509 0.39 -14.00 12.18
N ILE A 510 1.18 -14.16 11.13
CA ILE A 510 1.98 -13.07 10.57
C ILE A 510 1.04 -12.12 9.83
N LYS A 511 1.24 -10.79 9.92
CA LYS A 511 0.34 -9.75 9.40
C LYS A 511 -1.09 -9.95 9.96
N GLU A 512 -1.21 -10.07 11.27
CA GLU A 512 -2.42 -10.54 11.96
C GLU A 512 -3.68 -9.70 11.72
N ALA A 513 -3.54 -8.43 11.35
CA ALA A 513 -4.68 -7.56 11.05
C ALA A 513 -5.09 -7.55 9.56
N GLU A 514 -4.32 -8.19 8.66
CA GLU A 514 -4.69 -8.41 7.26
C GLU A 514 -5.70 -9.56 7.15
N LEU A 515 -6.86 -9.29 6.55
CA LEU A 515 -7.97 -10.26 6.50
C LEU A 515 -7.66 -11.50 5.66
N ARG A 516 -6.79 -11.38 4.66
CA ARG A 516 -6.41 -12.48 3.77
C ARG A 516 -5.57 -13.55 4.47
N ASN A 517 -4.83 -13.17 5.52
CA ASN A 517 -3.88 -14.08 6.16
C ASN A 517 -4.59 -15.04 7.11
N LYS A 518 -4.29 -16.33 6.97
CA LYS A 518 -4.89 -17.39 7.80
C LYS A 518 -4.31 -17.39 9.21
N PRO A 519 -5.14 -17.53 10.25
CA PRO A 519 -4.67 -17.68 11.62
C PRO A 519 -4.06 -19.07 11.86
N TRP A 520 -3.22 -19.19 12.91
CA TRP A 520 -2.54 -20.46 13.25
C TRP A 520 -3.47 -21.63 13.45
N ARG A 521 -4.73 -21.43 13.89
CA ARG A 521 -5.70 -22.52 14.00
C ARG A 521 -6.20 -23.07 12.66
N GLU A 522 -6.00 -22.35 11.54
CA GLU A 522 -6.39 -22.74 10.18
C GLU A 522 -5.18 -23.13 9.32
N ASP A 523 -3.99 -22.62 9.65
CA ASP A 523 -2.72 -22.98 9.05
C ASP A 523 -1.68 -23.23 10.15
N GLU A 524 -1.59 -24.49 10.54
CA GLU A 524 -0.74 -24.93 11.65
C GLU A 524 0.72 -25.16 11.23
N ILE A 525 1.03 -25.20 9.93
CA ILE A 525 2.36 -25.53 9.42
C ILE A 525 3.44 -24.55 9.89
N PRO A 526 3.26 -23.22 9.81
CA PRO A 526 4.24 -22.26 10.34
C PRO A 526 4.49 -22.45 11.86
N LEU A 527 3.43 -22.75 12.61
CA LEU A 527 3.53 -23.00 14.05
C LEU A 527 4.32 -24.28 14.36
N MET A 528 4.14 -25.34 13.56
CA MET A 528 4.90 -26.61 13.72
C MET A 528 6.37 -26.44 13.40
N ASN A 529 6.72 -25.73 12.34
CA ASN A 529 8.11 -25.41 12.01
C ASN A 529 8.79 -24.68 13.15
N TYR A 530 8.08 -23.73 13.74
CA TYR A 530 8.54 -23.01 14.89
C TYR A 530 8.73 -23.91 16.14
N LEU A 531 7.73 -24.72 16.46
CA LEU A 531 7.80 -25.65 17.59
C LEU A 531 8.98 -26.62 17.45
N SER A 532 9.24 -27.13 16.24
CA SER A 532 10.42 -27.94 15.91
C SER A 532 11.72 -27.22 16.24
N SER A 533 11.82 -25.92 15.89
CA SER A 533 12.99 -25.09 16.19
C SER A 533 13.21 -24.91 17.70
N ILE A 534 12.12 -24.72 18.49
CA ILE A 534 12.21 -24.65 19.95
C ILE A 534 12.72 -25.98 20.54
N ILE A 535 12.18 -27.11 20.08
CA ILE A 535 12.58 -28.47 20.53
C ILE A 535 14.08 -28.68 20.32
N GLY A 536 14.63 -28.20 19.18
CA GLY A 536 16.04 -28.27 18.83
C GLY A 536 16.96 -27.36 19.65
N SER A 537 16.39 -26.37 20.34
CA SER A 537 17.15 -25.36 21.09
C SER A 537 17.48 -25.80 22.53
N PRO A 538 18.59 -25.34 23.13
CA PRO A 538 18.79 -25.49 24.58
C PRO A 538 17.78 -24.61 25.30
N MET A 539 16.88 -25.24 26.05
CA MET A 539 15.84 -24.56 26.80
C MET A 539 16.41 -23.95 28.08
N ASN A 540 16.94 -22.75 28.01
CA ASN A 540 17.31 -21.97 29.19
C ASN A 540 16.17 -21.03 29.55
N LEU A 541 15.16 -21.55 30.24
CA LEU A 541 14.22 -20.71 30.98
C LEU A 541 14.91 -20.24 32.24
N THR A 542 15.63 -19.15 32.17
CA THR A 542 15.87 -18.33 33.36
C THR A 542 14.72 -17.36 33.50
N GLU A 543 13.57 -17.84 33.99
CA GLU A 543 12.59 -16.96 34.62
C GLU A 543 13.23 -16.38 35.88
N LYS A 544 14.12 -15.44 35.69
CA LYS A 544 14.37 -14.47 36.74
C LYS A 544 13.28 -13.42 36.60
N GLU A 545 12.16 -13.60 37.30
CA GLU A 545 11.34 -12.47 37.71
C GLU A 545 12.24 -11.52 38.52
N GLU A 546 13.01 -10.68 37.86
CA GLU A 546 13.73 -9.62 38.51
C GLU A 546 12.72 -8.58 38.98
N ARG A 547 12.32 -8.69 40.23
CA ARG A 547 11.53 -7.64 40.88
C ARG A 547 12.34 -6.35 40.87
N ILE A 548 11.85 -5.37 40.08
CA ILE A 548 12.49 -4.06 39.98
C ILE A 548 12.56 -3.42 41.38
N ASP A 549 13.78 -3.17 41.88
CA ASP A 549 13.97 -2.27 43.00
C ASP A 549 13.86 -0.81 42.52
N TYR A 550 12.62 -0.30 42.53
CA TYR A 550 12.35 1.08 42.15
C TYR A 550 13.14 2.11 42.96
N ARG A 551 13.41 1.84 44.26
CA ARG A 551 14.15 2.78 45.09
C ARG A 551 15.60 2.91 44.60
N LYS A 552 16.23 1.81 44.23
CA LYS A 552 17.58 1.76 43.65
C LYS A 552 17.57 2.36 42.23
N LYS A 553 16.61 1.96 41.38
CA LYS A 553 16.50 2.43 39.98
C LYS A 553 16.32 3.97 39.88
N PHE A 554 15.61 4.59 40.84
CA PHE A 554 15.42 6.04 40.94
C PHE A 554 16.33 6.75 41.94
N SER A 555 17.49 6.16 42.31
CA SER A 555 18.44 6.73 43.28
C SER A 555 19.02 8.09 42.86
N PHE A 556 19.11 8.35 41.55
CA PHE A 556 19.61 9.60 40.99
C PHE A 556 18.63 10.79 41.19
N VAL A 557 17.34 10.53 41.45
CA VAL A 557 16.34 11.59 41.75
C VAL A 557 16.47 11.96 43.23
N LYS A 558 17.09 13.11 43.49
CA LYS A 558 17.36 13.59 44.84
C LYS A 558 16.14 14.13 45.58
N ASN A 559 15.20 14.76 44.85
CA ASN A 559 13.97 15.30 45.45
C ASN A 559 13.03 14.14 45.83
N PRO A 560 12.65 13.99 47.13
CA PRO A 560 11.88 12.83 47.59
C PRO A 560 10.46 12.79 47.04
N PHE A 561 9.82 13.95 46.86
CA PHE A 561 8.46 14.05 46.27
C PHE A 561 8.47 13.66 44.78
N LEU A 562 9.44 14.19 44.01
CA LEU A 562 9.61 13.84 42.61
C LEU A 562 9.96 12.36 42.45
N LYS A 563 10.84 11.83 43.34
CA LYS A 563 11.19 10.41 43.35
C LYS A 563 9.96 9.52 43.59
N ALA A 564 9.14 9.86 44.59
CA ALA A 564 7.91 9.11 44.87
C ALA A 564 6.92 9.18 43.70
N ALA A 565 6.71 10.35 43.15
CA ALA A 565 5.87 10.54 41.97
C ALA A 565 6.39 9.73 40.76
N SER A 566 7.69 9.79 40.48
CA SER A 566 8.31 9.02 39.38
C SER A 566 8.13 7.51 39.56
N ILE A 567 8.23 7.00 40.77
CA ILE A 567 8.00 5.58 41.07
C ILE A 567 6.52 5.20 40.82
N ILE A 568 5.58 6.05 41.24
CA ILE A 568 4.14 5.84 40.98
C ILE A 568 3.86 5.79 39.48
N TYR A 569 4.38 6.76 38.73
CA TYR A 569 4.18 6.81 37.29
C TYR A 569 4.90 5.68 36.54
N ALA A 570 6.05 5.24 36.99
CA ALA A 570 6.74 4.06 36.47
C ALA A 570 5.88 2.78 36.62
N LYS A 571 5.26 2.59 37.78
CA LYS A 571 4.32 1.47 37.99
C LYS A 571 3.08 1.58 37.10
N LYS A 572 2.52 2.79 36.99
CA LYS A 572 1.38 3.05 36.09
C LYS A 572 1.75 2.79 34.62
N ALA A 573 2.93 3.22 34.17
CA ALA A 573 3.40 2.99 32.81
C ALA A 573 3.54 1.48 32.52
N ARG A 574 4.11 0.71 33.45
CA ARG A 574 4.19 -0.76 33.31
C ARG A 574 2.81 -1.41 33.21
N GLN A 575 1.88 -1.05 34.10
CA GLN A 575 0.51 -1.58 34.03
C GLN A 575 -0.19 -1.17 32.71
N ALA A 576 -0.02 0.07 32.29
CA ALA A 576 -0.60 0.55 31.03
C ALA A 576 -0.05 -0.15 29.79
N VAL A 577 1.19 -0.64 29.83
CA VAL A 577 1.73 -1.51 28.76
C VAL A 577 0.99 -2.84 28.75
N VAL A 578 0.76 -3.48 29.90
CA VAL A 578 -0.03 -4.72 29.99
C VAL A 578 -1.43 -4.52 29.43
N ASP A 579 -2.10 -3.43 29.85
CA ASP A 579 -3.47 -3.10 29.41
C ASP A 579 -3.52 -2.90 27.88
N ARG A 580 -2.51 -2.23 27.31
CA ARG A 580 -2.39 -2.00 25.87
C ARG A 580 -2.20 -3.32 25.10
N GLU A 581 -1.28 -4.18 25.55
CA GLU A 581 -1.01 -5.47 24.90
C GLU A 581 -2.25 -6.39 24.96
N TYR A 582 -2.94 -6.40 26.09
CA TYR A 582 -4.20 -7.12 26.22
C TYR A 582 -5.28 -6.61 25.27
N THR A 583 -5.48 -5.28 25.21
CA THR A 583 -6.48 -4.71 24.29
C THR A 583 -6.12 -4.92 22.82
N LYS A 584 -4.82 -4.96 22.48
CA LYS A 584 -4.36 -5.34 21.12
C LYS A 584 -4.73 -6.80 20.83
N SER A 585 -4.50 -7.71 21.76
CA SER A 585 -4.86 -9.12 21.61
C SER A 585 -6.35 -9.32 21.37
N ARG A 586 -7.20 -8.66 22.18
CA ARG A 586 -8.67 -8.72 21.99
C ARG A 586 -9.11 -8.11 20.67
N LEU A 587 -8.47 -7.05 20.21
CA LEU A 587 -8.74 -6.46 18.89
C LEU A 587 -8.43 -7.46 17.76
N ILE A 588 -7.28 -8.14 17.83
CA ILE A 588 -6.94 -9.15 16.81
C ILE A 588 -7.90 -10.34 16.86
N GLU A 589 -8.35 -10.75 18.03
CA GLU A 589 -9.42 -11.76 18.15
C GLU A 589 -10.72 -11.31 17.46
N ILE A 590 -11.10 -10.04 17.59
CA ILE A 590 -12.26 -9.47 16.89
C ILE A 590 -12.04 -9.51 15.37
N ILE A 591 -10.88 -9.05 14.89
CA ILE A 591 -10.54 -9.08 13.46
C ILE A 591 -10.60 -10.52 12.93
N ASP A 592 -10.14 -11.48 13.69
CA ASP A 592 -10.14 -12.89 13.34
C ASP A 592 -11.56 -13.48 13.22
N LEU A 593 -12.51 -13.01 14.00
CA LEU A 593 -13.93 -13.34 13.81
C LEU A 593 -14.43 -12.91 12.42
N PHE A 594 -14.03 -11.73 11.96
CA PHE A 594 -14.35 -11.25 10.61
C PHE A 594 -13.63 -12.05 9.52
N LYS A 595 -12.32 -12.39 9.70
CA LYS A 595 -11.59 -13.28 8.78
C LYS A 595 -12.35 -14.54 8.48
N THR A 596 -12.77 -15.24 9.53
CA THR A 596 -13.55 -16.48 9.42
C THR A 596 -14.84 -16.28 8.61
N GLN A 597 -15.55 -15.17 8.80
CA GLN A 597 -16.81 -14.94 8.09
C GLN A 597 -16.59 -14.53 6.63
N TYR A 598 -15.57 -13.75 6.32
CA TYR A 598 -15.23 -13.44 4.92
C TYR A 598 -14.73 -14.67 4.17
N ALA A 599 -13.96 -15.55 4.79
CA ALA A 599 -13.57 -16.84 4.20
C ALA A 599 -14.79 -17.73 3.91
N ARG A 600 -15.75 -17.78 4.85
CA ARG A 600 -17.04 -18.49 4.66
C ARG A 600 -17.88 -17.86 3.54
N LEU A 601 -17.95 -16.52 3.49
CA LEU A 601 -18.66 -15.79 2.44
C LEU A 601 -18.04 -16.06 1.07
N ALA A 602 -16.70 -16.07 0.97
CA ALA A 602 -15.97 -16.41 -0.26
C ALA A 602 -16.34 -17.80 -0.78
N ALA A 603 -16.36 -18.81 0.11
CA ALA A 603 -16.73 -20.16 -0.27
C ALA A 603 -18.19 -20.24 -0.79
N LEU A 604 -19.12 -19.51 -0.17
CA LEU A 604 -20.52 -19.44 -0.64
C LEU A 604 -20.64 -18.74 -2.00
N LEU A 605 -19.88 -17.67 -2.23
CA LEU A 605 -19.87 -16.95 -3.51
C LEU A 605 -19.25 -17.80 -4.64
N VAL A 606 -18.21 -18.58 -4.35
CA VAL A 606 -17.64 -19.55 -5.31
C VAL A 606 -18.66 -20.65 -5.62
N ALA A 607 -19.31 -21.21 -4.61
CA ALA A 607 -20.35 -22.23 -4.80
C ALA A 607 -21.55 -21.71 -5.62
N ALA A 608 -21.86 -20.42 -5.53
CA ALA A 608 -22.89 -19.76 -6.32
C ALA A 608 -22.43 -19.36 -7.74
N GLY A 609 -21.16 -19.58 -8.10
CA GLY A 609 -20.59 -19.20 -9.40
C GLY A 609 -20.35 -17.68 -9.58
N LEU A 610 -20.40 -16.90 -8.48
CA LEU A 610 -20.17 -15.46 -8.50
C LEU A 610 -18.68 -15.10 -8.42
N LEU A 611 -17.85 -15.97 -7.87
CA LEU A 611 -16.40 -15.84 -7.82
C LEU A 611 -15.71 -17.03 -8.50
N PRO A 612 -14.61 -16.83 -9.23
CA PRO A 612 -13.82 -17.91 -9.82
C PRO A 612 -13.02 -18.71 -8.79
N ASP A 613 -12.57 -18.04 -7.72
CA ASP A 613 -11.82 -18.61 -6.60
C ASP A 613 -12.07 -17.83 -5.31
N ALA A 614 -11.86 -18.45 -4.16
CA ALA A 614 -12.15 -17.86 -2.85
C ALA A 614 -11.19 -16.72 -2.48
N ASP A 615 -9.92 -16.75 -2.94
CA ASP A 615 -8.93 -15.72 -2.64
C ASP A 615 -9.31 -14.37 -3.25
N LEU A 616 -10.08 -14.40 -4.35
CA LEU A 616 -10.44 -13.17 -5.05
C LEU A 616 -11.31 -12.22 -4.21
N ILE A 617 -12.03 -12.70 -3.17
CA ILE A 617 -12.87 -11.85 -2.30
C ILE A 617 -12.08 -10.72 -1.65
N TYR A 618 -10.81 -10.94 -1.32
CA TYR A 618 -9.98 -9.96 -0.63
C TYR A 618 -9.62 -8.75 -1.50
N PHE A 619 -9.84 -8.85 -2.81
CA PHE A 619 -9.55 -7.78 -3.79
C PHE A 619 -10.78 -6.94 -4.17
N PHE A 620 -11.92 -7.17 -3.50
CA PHE A 620 -13.06 -6.26 -3.47
C PHE A 620 -13.03 -5.42 -2.19
N THR A 621 -13.57 -4.22 -2.24
CA THR A 621 -13.97 -3.53 -1.01
C THR A 621 -15.22 -4.21 -0.43
N HIS A 622 -15.52 -3.95 0.86
CA HIS A 622 -16.72 -4.50 1.47
C HIS A 622 -18.01 -4.14 0.69
N ASP A 623 -18.15 -2.86 0.30
CA ASP A 623 -19.33 -2.38 -0.43
C ASP A 623 -19.42 -3.01 -1.84
N GLU A 624 -18.29 -3.27 -2.50
CA GLU A 624 -18.26 -3.95 -3.80
C GLU A 624 -18.68 -5.41 -3.70
N ILE A 625 -18.40 -6.09 -2.60
CA ILE A 625 -18.95 -7.44 -2.36
C ILE A 625 -20.48 -7.38 -2.34
N GLY A 626 -21.08 -6.36 -1.70
CA GLY A 626 -22.52 -6.14 -1.72
C GLY A 626 -23.06 -5.95 -3.14
N ARG A 627 -22.40 -5.10 -3.94
CA ARG A 627 -22.77 -4.88 -5.35
C ARG A 627 -22.64 -6.15 -6.20
N LEU A 628 -21.59 -6.94 -5.99
CA LEU A 628 -21.40 -8.23 -6.66
C LEU A 628 -22.57 -9.19 -6.32
N ILE A 629 -22.98 -9.25 -5.05
CA ILE A 629 -24.13 -10.04 -4.57
C ILE A 629 -25.43 -9.56 -5.22
N ASP A 630 -25.55 -8.26 -5.54
CA ASP A 630 -26.70 -7.66 -6.23
C ASP A 630 -26.62 -7.78 -7.75
N GLY A 631 -25.56 -8.40 -8.30
CA GLY A 631 -25.44 -8.78 -9.71
C GLY A 631 -24.46 -7.98 -10.55
N ASP A 632 -23.62 -7.12 -9.95
CA ASP A 632 -22.58 -6.36 -10.68
C ASP A 632 -21.35 -7.24 -10.97
N ALA A 633 -21.47 -8.09 -11.98
CA ALA A 633 -20.37 -8.96 -12.42
C ALA A 633 -19.15 -8.20 -13.02
N SER A 634 -19.29 -6.92 -13.35
CA SER A 634 -18.18 -6.11 -13.90
C SER A 634 -17.03 -5.90 -12.92
N LEU A 635 -17.28 -6.13 -11.63
CA LEU A 635 -16.29 -6.03 -10.55
C LEU A 635 -15.29 -7.20 -10.52
N VAL A 636 -15.63 -8.37 -11.10
CA VAL A 636 -14.74 -9.54 -11.07
C VAL A 636 -13.43 -9.29 -11.84
N PRO A 637 -13.45 -8.79 -13.10
CA PRO A 637 -12.22 -8.41 -13.78
C PRO A 637 -11.41 -7.33 -13.07
N LEU A 638 -12.07 -6.39 -12.40
CA LEU A 638 -11.41 -5.36 -11.59
C LEU A 638 -10.65 -5.99 -10.42
N ALA A 639 -11.27 -6.89 -9.67
CA ALA A 639 -10.63 -7.60 -8.56
C ALA A 639 -9.43 -8.44 -9.02
N VAL A 640 -9.51 -9.05 -10.21
CA VAL A 640 -8.36 -9.77 -10.80
C VAL A 640 -7.18 -8.83 -11.07
N ARG A 641 -7.42 -7.63 -11.61
CA ARG A 641 -6.36 -6.62 -11.79
C ARG A 641 -5.77 -6.16 -10.46
N ARG A 642 -6.61 -5.91 -9.45
CA ARG A 642 -6.16 -5.54 -8.10
C ARG A 642 -5.31 -6.62 -7.43
N ARG A 643 -5.61 -7.90 -7.67
CA ARG A 643 -4.77 -9.01 -7.20
C ARG A 643 -3.36 -8.94 -7.79
N LYS A 644 -3.25 -8.62 -9.07
CA LYS A 644 -1.96 -8.39 -9.72
C LYS A 644 -1.27 -7.12 -9.19
N ALA A 645 -2.03 -6.03 -8.99
CA ALA A 645 -1.51 -4.80 -8.39
C ALA A 645 -0.98 -5.04 -6.97
N ASN A 646 -1.70 -5.81 -6.15
CA ASN A 646 -1.30 -6.11 -4.79
C ASN A 646 0.01 -6.92 -4.74
N ALA A 647 0.24 -7.84 -5.69
CA ALA A 647 1.50 -8.56 -5.80
C ALA A 647 2.70 -7.60 -6.06
N ILE A 648 2.51 -6.59 -6.90
CA ILE A 648 3.52 -5.54 -7.12
C ILE A 648 3.68 -4.67 -5.87
N GLN A 649 2.58 -4.27 -5.23
CA GLN A 649 2.60 -3.44 -4.02
C GLN A 649 3.34 -4.12 -2.87
N GLU A 650 3.22 -5.43 -2.70
CA GLU A 650 3.91 -6.20 -1.65
C GLU A 650 5.44 -6.15 -1.80
N GLU A 651 5.96 -5.99 -3.01
CA GLU A 651 7.40 -5.87 -3.28
C GLU A 651 7.94 -4.45 -3.04
N LEU A 652 7.06 -3.44 -2.94
CA LEU A 652 7.49 -2.07 -2.71
C LEU A 652 8.05 -1.89 -1.30
N SER A 653 9.07 -1.08 -1.18
CA SER A 653 9.69 -0.67 0.07
C SER A 653 9.57 0.83 0.26
N PHE A 654 9.41 1.24 1.50
CA PHE A 654 9.28 2.64 1.88
C PHE A 654 10.09 2.92 3.14
N ASP A 655 10.66 4.11 3.25
CA ASP A 655 11.20 4.61 4.51
C ASP A 655 10.09 4.74 5.57
N ASP A 656 10.48 4.87 6.83
CA ASP A 656 9.52 4.98 7.93
C ASP A 656 8.76 6.32 7.95
N THR A 657 9.35 7.37 7.39
CA THR A 657 8.83 8.74 7.51
C THR A 657 9.13 9.56 6.28
N TYR A 658 8.15 10.32 5.80
CA TYR A 658 8.25 11.18 4.63
C TYR A 658 7.65 12.56 4.89
N LEU A 659 8.31 13.60 4.37
CA LEU A 659 7.70 14.90 4.18
C LEU A 659 7.19 14.99 2.73
N GLY A 660 5.87 15.15 2.56
CA GLY A 660 5.21 15.01 1.27
C GLY A 660 4.82 13.56 0.96
N LYS A 661 4.49 13.28 -0.30
CA LYS A 661 4.05 11.94 -0.74
C LYS A 661 5.15 10.90 -0.46
N PRO A 662 4.86 9.82 0.27
CA PRO A 662 5.76 8.67 0.34
C PRO A 662 6.06 8.12 -1.05
N VAL A 663 7.33 7.86 -1.31
CA VAL A 663 7.81 7.31 -2.59
C VAL A 663 8.48 5.99 -2.30
N ALA A 664 8.11 4.97 -3.06
CA ALA A 664 8.76 3.67 -2.94
C ALA A 664 10.26 3.81 -3.25
N ASP A 665 11.08 3.15 -2.44
CA ASP A 665 12.52 3.18 -2.62
C ASP A 665 12.88 2.52 -3.97
N VAL A 666 13.46 3.27 -4.88
CA VAL A 666 14.15 2.72 -6.06
C VAL A 666 15.55 2.37 -5.59
N PHE A 667 15.77 1.10 -5.33
CA PHE A 667 17.06 0.65 -4.83
C PHE A 667 18.05 0.38 -5.97
N ASP A 668 18.74 1.42 -6.38
CA ASP A 668 20.13 1.31 -6.84
C ASP A 668 21.05 1.51 -5.62
N VAL A 669 21.12 0.53 -4.73
CA VAL A 669 22.08 0.55 -3.64
C VAL A 669 23.31 -0.21 -4.13
N GLU A 670 24.32 0.53 -4.61
CA GLU A 670 25.68 0.02 -4.54
C GLU A 670 26.01 -0.22 -3.05
N PRO A 671 26.55 -1.38 -2.68
CA PRO A 671 26.94 -1.63 -1.29
C PRO A 671 27.99 -0.58 -0.91
N ALA A 672 27.63 0.31 -0.01
CA ALA A 672 28.59 1.17 0.60
C ALA A 672 29.57 0.29 1.40
N ASP A 673 30.86 0.36 1.09
CA ASP A 673 31.93 -0.12 1.95
C ASP A 673 31.89 0.73 3.23
N GLY A 674 31.09 0.31 4.23
CA GLY A 674 30.89 1.07 5.46
C GLY A 674 30.08 0.34 6.51
N GLU A 675 30.15 0.85 7.72
CA GLU A 675 29.36 0.40 8.87
C GLU A 675 27.88 0.65 8.60
N ILE A 676 27.05 -0.40 8.73
CA ILE A 676 25.59 -0.33 8.62
C ILE A 676 25.05 0.05 10.01
N THR A 677 24.22 1.08 10.09
CA THR A 677 23.72 1.61 11.36
C THR A 677 22.20 1.56 11.45
N GLY A 678 21.72 1.45 12.70
CA GLY A 678 20.29 1.50 13.02
C GLY A 678 20.03 1.92 14.46
N VAL A 679 18.78 1.84 14.91
CA VAL A 679 18.37 2.22 16.26
C VAL A 679 18.57 1.04 17.23
N PRO A 680 19.37 1.19 18.29
CA PRO A 680 19.56 0.15 19.29
C PRO A 680 18.29 -0.06 20.12
N VAL A 681 17.88 -1.34 20.25
CA VAL A 681 16.64 -1.72 20.95
C VAL A 681 16.89 -2.58 22.15
N SER A 682 17.76 -3.57 22.02
CA SER A 682 18.17 -4.48 23.08
C SER A 682 19.68 -4.57 23.10
N ASN A 683 20.26 -4.51 24.30
CA ASN A 683 21.70 -4.52 24.46
C ASN A 683 22.29 -5.89 24.15
N GLY A 684 23.51 -5.91 23.63
CA GLY A 684 24.27 -7.12 23.39
C GLY A 684 25.13 -7.04 22.15
N ARG A 685 26.09 -7.94 22.06
CA ARG A 685 26.90 -8.15 20.87
C ARG A 685 26.78 -9.60 20.46
N CYS A 686 26.48 -9.82 19.20
CA CYS A 686 26.40 -11.15 18.62
C CYS A 686 27.09 -11.21 17.26
N GLU A 687 27.38 -12.42 16.84
CA GLU A 687 27.98 -12.73 15.56
C GLU A 687 27.22 -13.91 14.97
N GLY A 688 27.02 -13.90 13.66
CA GLY A 688 26.30 -14.98 12.99
C GLY A 688 26.13 -14.76 11.50
N ILE A 689 25.53 -15.78 10.89
CA ILE A 689 25.19 -15.77 9.46
C ILE A 689 23.84 -15.09 9.28
N VAL A 690 23.76 -14.21 8.30
CA VAL A 690 22.52 -13.52 7.91
C VAL A 690 21.54 -14.49 7.27
N ARG A 691 20.30 -14.44 7.77
CA ARG A 691 19.14 -15.03 7.11
C ARG A 691 18.08 -13.95 6.90
N ILE A 692 17.81 -13.63 5.63
CA ILE A 692 16.74 -12.70 5.24
C ILE A 692 15.42 -13.44 5.31
N VAL A 693 14.45 -12.85 6.00
CA VAL A 693 13.13 -13.44 6.26
C VAL A 693 12.06 -12.40 5.97
N ASN A 694 11.38 -12.54 4.84
CA ASN A 694 10.31 -11.65 4.41
C ASN A 694 8.92 -12.30 4.49
N SER A 695 8.88 -13.63 4.58
CA SER A 695 7.66 -14.44 4.61
C SER A 695 7.74 -15.55 5.66
N ALA A 696 6.59 -16.17 5.96
CA ALA A 696 6.55 -17.37 6.80
C ALA A 696 7.33 -18.55 6.17
N GLU A 697 7.40 -18.59 4.85
CA GLU A 697 8.16 -19.62 4.12
C GLU A 697 9.66 -19.46 4.33
N ASP A 698 10.19 -18.22 4.24
CA ASP A 698 11.60 -17.94 4.52
C ASP A 698 11.98 -18.28 5.96
N ALA A 699 11.05 -18.10 6.88
CA ALA A 699 11.27 -18.38 8.29
C ALA A 699 11.46 -19.89 8.58
N ASN A 700 10.96 -20.76 7.70
CA ASN A 700 11.16 -22.21 7.80
C ASN A 700 12.64 -22.62 7.62
N ASP A 701 13.42 -21.81 6.93
CA ASP A 701 14.85 -22.05 6.68
C ASP A 701 15.76 -21.46 7.76
N LEU A 702 15.21 -20.72 8.75
CA LEU A 702 15.98 -20.18 9.87
C LEU A 702 16.64 -21.27 10.69
N ARG A 703 17.94 -21.12 10.90
CA ARG A 703 18.74 -22.04 11.71
C ARG A 703 19.18 -21.35 13.00
N LYS A 704 19.40 -22.19 14.00
CA LYS A 704 19.90 -21.72 15.28
C LYS A 704 21.23 -21.00 15.13
N GLY A 705 21.32 -19.81 15.75
CA GLY A 705 22.54 -19.01 15.77
C GLY A 705 22.68 -18.07 14.59
N GLU A 706 21.75 -18.09 13.62
CA GLU A 706 21.71 -17.11 12.55
C GLU A 706 21.25 -15.74 13.08
N ILE A 707 21.54 -14.70 12.34
CA ILE A 707 21.00 -13.36 12.56
C ILE A 707 19.86 -13.17 11.59
N MET A 708 18.66 -13.01 12.15
CA MET A 708 17.47 -12.76 11.34
C MET A 708 17.46 -11.32 10.86
N VAL A 709 17.34 -11.14 9.57
CA VAL A 709 17.18 -9.84 8.92
C VAL A 709 15.81 -9.81 8.25
N ALA A 710 14.94 -8.92 8.71
CA ALA A 710 13.58 -8.82 8.21
C ALA A 710 13.24 -7.37 7.88
N ARG A 711 12.26 -7.18 7.00
CA ARG A 711 11.74 -5.83 6.74
C ARG A 711 11.06 -5.24 7.96
N PHE A 712 10.25 -6.03 8.62
CA PHE A 712 9.52 -5.69 9.85
C PHE A 712 9.28 -6.96 10.65
N THR A 713 8.86 -6.79 11.90
CA THR A 713 8.40 -7.92 12.71
C THR A 713 7.10 -7.57 13.43
N ASP A 714 6.20 -8.52 13.50
CA ASP A 714 4.98 -8.49 14.29
C ASP A 714 4.96 -9.63 15.31
N ILE A 715 3.83 -9.83 15.96
CA ILE A 715 3.70 -10.86 17.01
C ILE A 715 3.87 -12.29 16.45
N GLY A 716 3.58 -12.50 15.19
CA GLY A 716 3.76 -13.78 14.51
C GLY A 716 5.24 -14.20 14.39
N TRP A 717 6.18 -13.24 14.46
CA TRP A 717 7.62 -13.49 14.43
C TRP A 717 8.23 -13.80 15.80
N THR A 718 7.52 -13.45 16.87
CA THR A 718 7.95 -13.68 18.26
C THR A 718 8.55 -15.06 18.46
N PRO A 719 7.98 -16.10 17.90
CA PRO A 719 8.47 -17.44 18.01
C PRO A 719 9.94 -17.59 17.56
N TYR A 720 10.35 -17.00 16.49
CA TYR A 720 11.70 -17.16 15.92
C TYR A 720 12.80 -16.48 16.75
N TYR A 721 12.46 -15.56 17.64
CA TYR A 721 13.42 -14.83 18.47
C TYR A 721 14.20 -15.72 19.43
N SER A 722 13.68 -16.90 19.76
CA SER A 722 14.36 -17.86 20.63
C SER A 722 15.45 -18.68 19.95
N ILE A 723 15.49 -18.68 18.61
CA ILE A 723 16.45 -19.51 17.86
C ILE A 723 17.56 -18.70 17.21
N VAL A 724 17.35 -17.40 16.99
CA VAL A 724 18.33 -16.52 16.35
C VAL A 724 19.27 -15.88 17.38
N ASN A 725 20.49 -15.54 16.94
CA ASN A 725 21.47 -14.85 17.79
C ASN A 725 21.24 -13.34 17.84
N GLY A 726 20.57 -12.78 16.83
CA GLY A 726 20.29 -11.37 16.74
C GLY A 726 19.16 -11.09 15.75
N LEU A 727 18.57 -9.90 15.88
CA LEU A 727 17.50 -9.41 15.03
C LEU A 727 17.87 -8.05 14.43
N VAL A 728 17.71 -7.93 13.13
CA VAL A 728 17.84 -6.67 12.38
C VAL A 728 16.54 -6.43 11.63
N THR A 729 15.95 -5.25 11.77
CA THR A 729 14.77 -4.88 10.96
C THR A 729 14.95 -3.55 10.26
N GLU A 730 14.38 -3.44 9.05
CA GLU A 730 14.35 -2.17 8.32
C GLU A 730 13.36 -1.20 8.95
N ILE A 731 12.25 -1.72 9.45
CA ILE A 731 11.15 -0.96 10.05
C ILE A 731 11.03 -1.36 11.51
N GLY A 732 10.85 -0.37 12.37
CA GLY A 732 10.59 -0.57 13.78
C GLY A 732 11.03 0.62 14.63
N SER A 733 10.45 0.72 15.81
CA SER A 733 10.85 1.70 16.82
C SER A 733 11.31 1.00 18.10
N SER A 734 11.97 1.73 18.98
CA SER A 734 12.36 1.21 20.30
C SER A 734 11.16 0.79 21.19
N LEU A 735 9.94 1.19 20.80
CA LEU A 735 8.69 0.87 21.49
C LEU A 735 7.80 -0.06 20.66
N SER A 736 8.26 -0.51 19.48
CA SER A 736 7.53 -1.47 18.65
C SER A 736 7.30 -2.79 19.38
N HIS A 737 6.28 -3.54 18.95
CA HIS A 737 5.98 -4.84 19.56
C HIS A 737 7.19 -5.79 19.46
N GLY A 738 7.79 -5.90 18.26
CA GLY A 738 9.01 -6.70 18.06
C GLY A 738 10.17 -6.27 18.95
N ALA A 739 10.33 -4.96 19.16
CA ALA A 739 11.33 -4.39 20.04
C ALA A 739 11.09 -4.72 21.53
N VAL A 740 9.83 -4.65 21.97
CA VAL A 740 9.45 -5.02 23.36
C VAL A 740 9.75 -6.50 23.59
N VAL A 741 9.32 -7.35 22.70
CA VAL A 741 9.50 -8.80 22.80
C VAL A 741 10.99 -9.17 22.72
N ALA A 742 11.74 -8.62 21.77
CA ALA A 742 13.18 -8.89 21.65
C ALA A 742 13.94 -8.53 22.93
N ARG A 743 13.56 -7.46 23.63
CA ARG A 743 14.11 -7.11 24.95
C ARG A 743 13.75 -8.10 26.03
N GLU A 744 12.52 -8.62 26.02
CA GLU A 744 12.09 -9.65 26.98
C GLU A 744 12.88 -10.95 26.81
N TYR A 745 13.27 -11.24 25.56
CA TYR A 745 14.11 -12.39 25.21
C TYR A 745 15.60 -12.14 25.43
N GLY A 746 16.01 -10.89 25.75
CA GLY A 746 17.41 -10.52 25.78
C GLY A 746 18.12 -10.68 24.45
N LEU A 747 17.36 -10.66 23.33
CA LEU A 747 17.87 -10.83 21.99
C LEU A 747 18.51 -9.52 21.52
N PRO A 748 19.82 -9.50 21.18
CA PRO A 748 20.45 -8.35 20.57
C PRO A 748 19.66 -7.90 19.34
N THR A 749 19.21 -6.64 19.33
CA THR A 749 18.28 -6.16 18.29
C THR A 749 18.59 -4.74 17.86
N ILE A 750 18.68 -4.54 16.55
CA ILE A 750 18.81 -3.25 15.89
C ILE A 750 17.62 -3.09 14.93
N VAL A 751 16.88 -2.01 15.08
CA VAL A 751 15.75 -1.69 14.20
C VAL A 751 16.04 -0.43 13.38
N ASN A 752 15.20 -0.15 12.39
CA ASN A 752 15.37 0.99 11.50
C ASN A 752 16.73 1.00 10.79
N VAL A 753 17.14 -0.18 10.32
CA VAL A 753 18.36 -0.35 9.50
C VAL A 753 17.98 -0.23 8.05
N LYS A 754 18.26 0.93 7.47
CA LYS A 754 17.83 1.27 6.11
C LYS A 754 18.33 0.26 5.07
N GLY A 755 17.40 -0.37 4.34
CA GLY A 755 17.70 -1.30 3.26
C GLY A 755 18.44 -2.57 3.70
N ALA A 756 18.33 -2.99 4.97
CA ALA A 756 19.04 -4.14 5.52
C ALA A 756 18.86 -5.42 4.69
N THR A 757 17.63 -5.70 4.22
CA THR A 757 17.33 -6.90 3.41
C THR A 757 17.93 -6.86 2.01
N LYS A 758 18.49 -5.72 1.58
CA LYS A 758 19.12 -5.54 0.27
C LYS A 758 20.63 -5.40 0.36
N VAL A 759 21.11 -4.71 1.39
CA VAL A 759 22.55 -4.54 1.68
C VAL A 759 23.15 -5.82 2.23
N LEU A 760 22.43 -6.53 3.10
CA LEU A 760 22.80 -7.84 3.60
C LEU A 760 22.23 -8.93 2.70
N LYS A 761 22.95 -10.04 2.57
CA LYS A 761 22.54 -11.20 1.75
C LYS A 761 22.52 -12.46 2.60
N ASN A 762 21.66 -13.41 2.23
CA ASN A 762 21.69 -14.74 2.84
C ASN A 762 23.10 -15.34 2.77
N GLY A 763 23.64 -15.73 3.92
CA GLY A 763 24.99 -16.28 4.02
C GLY A 763 26.07 -15.27 4.38
N ASP A 764 25.80 -13.97 4.39
CA ASP A 764 26.76 -12.97 4.88
C ASP A 764 27.09 -13.26 6.37
N HIS A 765 28.36 -13.15 6.71
CA HIS A 765 28.80 -13.24 8.10
C HIS A 765 28.90 -11.83 8.69
N ILE A 766 28.16 -11.54 9.76
CA ILE A 766 28.13 -10.21 10.37
C ILE A 766 28.39 -10.25 11.88
N VAL A 767 28.97 -9.16 12.37
CA VAL A 767 29.03 -8.82 13.79
C VAL A 767 28.08 -7.68 14.06
N MET A 768 27.20 -7.85 15.01
CA MET A 768 26.18 -6.87 15.42
C MET A 768 26.47 -6.39 16.84
N ASP A 769 26.70 -5.08 17.02
CA ASP A 769 26.76 -4.41 18.31
C ASP A 769 25.44 -3.68 18.55
N ALA A 770 24.48 -4.40 19.10
CA ALA A 770 23.15 -3.87 19.34
C ALA A 770 23.09 -2.78 20.41
N SER A 771 24.13 -2.66 21.24
CA SER A 771 24.21 -1.56 22.22
C SER A 771 24.54 -0.22 21.56
N ARG A 772 25.21 -0.27 20.39
CA ARG A 772 25.63 0.92 19.62
C ARG A 772 24.80 1.11 18.35
N GLY A 773 23.97 0.14 17.98
CA GLY A 773 23.22 0.15 16.73
C GLY A 773 24.09 -0.06 15.50
N LEU A 774 25.15 -0.85 15.59
CA LEU A 774 26.20 -1.01 14.58
C LEU A 774 26.25 -2.45 14.06
N ILE A 775 26.33 -2.59 12.73
CA ILE A 775 26.49 -3.88 12.04
C ILE A 775 27.72 -3.78 11.15
N THR A 776 28.58 -4.77 11.22
CA THR A 776 29.82 -4.86 10.43
C THR A 776 29.84 -6.20 9.71
N LYS A 777 30.05 -6.20 8.40
CA LYS A 777 30.31 -7.43 7.64
C LYS A 777 31.71 -7.95 7.98
N VAL A 778 31.80 -9.23 8.24
CA VAL A 778 33.08 -9.91 8.40
C VAL A 778 33.48 -10.49 7.03
N ALA A 779 34.64 -10.09 6.53
CA ALA A 779 35.13 -10.51 5.22
C ALA A 779 35.42 -12.01 5.14
#